data_dbacf3bdf1e537a5002b0e040aafc116
#
_entry.id   dbacf3bdf1e537a5002b0e040aafc116
#
_cell.length_a   1.000
_cell.length_b   1.000
_cell.length_c   1.000
_cell.angle_alpha   90.00
_cell.angle_beta   90.00
_cell.angle_gamma   90.00
#
_symmetry.space_group_name_H-M   'P 1'
#
loop_
_entity.id
_entity.type
_entity.pdbx_description
1 polymer ?
#
loop_
_entity_poly.entity_id
_entity_poly.type
_entity_poly.pdbx_seq_one_letter_code
_entity_poly.pdbx_strand_id
1 'polypeptide(L)'
;MPRDSDAPLPLAHLRVMEAGEGVALAYAGKLFADFGATVVKLEPPGGDPLRRAPPLVESGAGPQSALFAWLNTNKRSVTRAPDAGAFDVLLDARPPGARGGEAPITALISWFGESGPYAGFAATDVTCRALAGVLAGTGPAEGPPAMLGGIAGAVVGGIAAFNAVAAALFSGAPRRLEVSIHEANVAIAEYQATQGLTHPEVDRRHGVNRFAPTSPLGVYRCREGWLGVTIVTPAQFRAFCDMIGAPELGRDPRFVMGIDRLRHADELEALFVPRLAERTADEWFAEALERRLPFAVVPDIARLLATPTHRARDAFGTVRIGEAAFEGPTVPQRLTRTPPLAGGRAPLPGEHDAATFPARPAAAPRRAGGLPLAGLRVVDLSMGWAGPLCTRQLADLGAEVLKVEALQYPDWWRGVDPRDAFFAERQYEKDIRFCVLNRNKAGITLDLSSAEGAALLRRLVRDADAVVENYAREVLPKLGLDYAALSRERPDLVMVSMPAFGGTGPWRDARAYGSTLEHASGLPSVSGEAHWPPTTNQLAYGDPIGGLNAAASLLAALLHRARTGEGQHVDLAQVECMFPLVAPWIVAQSATGSPGPRLGNRHPEHVPHGCFPCAGEGWLAVAVTDEAAWHGLCRAMGRADLAADPALTAAAGRRAREVALEAAIADWTRGRDAELAMAALQAEGVAAGVVRWPTRLYEDAHLRARGFWQETDRAWLGPHRQPSAPFRDAGGAPFAVRRPAPTLGEDNAAVLGGLLGLAPAELARLEAARVIGTEAIPVSQRKARAAVG
;
A
#
# COMPACT_ATOMS: atom_id res chain seq x y z
N MET A 1 -11.26 -16.63 -14.24
CA MET A 1 -12.10 -16.97 -15.41
C MET A 1 -11.89 -15.88 -16.45
N PRO A 2 -11.74 -16.21 -17.73
CA PRO A 2 -11.70 -15.19 -18.77
C PRO A 2 -12.98 -14.34 -18.66
N ARG A 3 -12.83 -13.03 -18.85
CA ARG A 3 -13.96 -12.10 -18.82
C ARG A 3 -14.91 -12.46 -19.97
N ASP A 4 -16.20 -12.62 -19.65
CA ASP A 4 -17.24 -12.54 -20.67
C ASP A 4 -17.14 -11.16 -21.34
N SER A 5 -16.98 -11.11 -22.67
CA SER A 5 -16.81 -9.87 -23.41
C SER A 5 -17.96 -8.88 -23.15
N ASP A 6 -19.14 -9.38 -22.78
CA ASP A 6 -20.36 -8.61 -22.56
C ASP A 6 -20.57 -8.19 -21.10
N ALA A 7 -19.69 -8.63 -20.17
CA ALA A 7 -19.78 -8.22 -18.77
C ALA A 7 -19.61 -6.70 -18.62
N PRO A 8 -20.51 -6.02 -17.87
CA PRO A 8 -20.41 -4.58 -17.70
C PRO A 8 -19.12 -4.19 -16.96
N LEU A 9 -18.60 -3.00 -17.23
CA LEU A 9 -17.48 -2.42 -16.49
C LEU A 9 -18.01 -1.45 -15.43
N PRO A 10 -17.44 -1.42 -14.20
CA PRO A 10 -18.03 -0.67 -13.09
C PRO A 10 -18.08 0.83 -13.35
N LEU A 11 -17.09 1.39 -14.05
CA LEU A 11 -16.94 2.82 -14.29
C LEU A 11 -17.13 3.22 -15.77
N ALA A 12 -17.73 2.38 -16.62
CA ALA A 12 -17.89 2.64 -18.06
C ALA A 12 -18.68 3.93 -18.39
N HIS A 13 -19.42 4.47 -17.43
CA HIS A 13 -20.17 5.70 -17.58
C HIS A 13 -19.35 6.98 -17.38
N LEU A 14 -18.12 6.88 -16.87
CA LEU A 14 -17.28 8.02 -16.56
C LEU A 14 -16.36 8.42 -17.71
N ARG A 15 -16.11 9.71 -17.81
CA ARG A 15 -15.05 10.30 -18.62
C ARG A 15 -14.05 11.00 -17.72
N VAL A 16 -12.78 10.63 -17.86
CA VAL A 16 -11.68 11.14 -17.04
C VAL A 16 -10.64 11.79 -17.96
N MET A 17 -10.23 13.00 -17.66
CA MET A 17 -9.10 13.66 -18.32
C MET A 17 -7.86 13.60 -17.42
N GLU A 18 -6.73 13.16 -17.96
CA GLU A 18 -5.42 13.30 -17.34
C GLU A 18 -4.69 14.48 -17.96
N ALA A 19 -4.19 15.40 -17.17
CA ALA A 19 -3.38 16.54 -17.61
C ALA A 19 -2.10 16.61 -16.78
N GLY A 20 -0.95 16.58 -17.44
CA GLY A 20 0.37 16.58 -16.81
C GLY A 20 1.12 15.27 -17.00
N GLU A 21 2.11 15.04 -16.16
CA GLU A 21 3.10 13.99 -16.31
C GLU A 21 3.29 13.20 -15.00
N GLY A 22 3.92 12.05 -15.09
CA GLY A 22 4.37 11.27 -13.95
C GLY A 22 3.55 10.01 -13.68
N VAL A 23 4.19 9.09 -12.98
CA VAL A 23 3.66 7.73 -12.73
C VAL A 23 2.39 7.77 -11.88
N ALA A 24 2.31 8.63 -10.85
CA ALA A 24 1.14 8.69 -9.97
C ALA A 24 -0.13 9.09 -10.73
N LEU A 25 -0.02 10.11 -11.60
CA LEU A 25 -1.10 10.51 -12.50
C LEU A 25 -1.51 9.36 -13.41
N ALA A 26 -0.52 8.79 -14.12
CA ALA A 26 -0.76 7.72 -15.08
C ALA A 26 -1.35 6.47 -14.43
N TYR A 27 -0.93 6.12 -13.21
CA TYR A 27 -1.46 4.95 -12.48
C TYR A 27 -2.88 5.20 -11.97
N ALA A 28 -3.19 6.40 -11.47
CA ALA A 28 -4.57 6.76 -11.10
C ALA A 28 -5.51 6.62 -12.32
N GLY A 29 -5.13 7.19 -13.46
CA GLY A 29 -5.91 7.06 -14.68
C GLY A 29 -5.97 5.63 -15.22
N LYS A 30 -4.90 4.82 -15.05
CA LYS A 30 -4.94 3.39 -15.38
C LYS A 30 -6.04 2.66 -14.59
N LEU A 31 -6.16 2.90 -13.29
CA LEU A 31 -7.23 2.30 -12.48
C LEU A 31 -8.61 2.68 -13.03
N PHE A 32 -8.84 3.95 -13.38
CA PHE A 32 -10.09 4.37 -14.02
C PHE A 32 -10.31 3.67 -15.36
N ALA A 33 -9.28 3.58 -16.22
CA ALA A 33 -9.37 2.96 -17.54
C ALA A 33 -9.63 1.45 -17.43
N ASP A 34 -8.93 0.76 -16.54
CA ASP A 34 -9.09 -0.70 -16.38
C ASP A 34 -10.43 -1.05 -15.71
N PHE A 35 -11.01 -0.14 -14.93
CA PHE A 35 -12.42 -0.24 -14.48
C PHE A 35 -13.44 0.24 -15.53
N GLY A 36 -13.00 0.63 -16.72
CA GLY A 36 -13.85 0.89 -17.88
C GLY A 36 -14.17 2.34 -18.19
N ALA A 37 -13.69 3.29 -17.41
CA ALA A 37 -13.88 4.71 -17.73
C ALA A 37 -13.17 5.08 -19.05
N THR A 38 -13.75 6.00 -19.80
CA THR A 38 -13.05 6.63 -20.92
C THR A 38 -12.02 7.62 -20.40
N VAL A 39 -10.75 7.22 -20.40
CA VAL A 39 -9.66 8.07 -19.95
C VAL A 39 -8.94 8.70 -21.14
N VAL A 40 -8.84 10.03 -21.14
CA VAL A 40 -8.15 10.83 -22.16
C VAL A 40 -6.92 11.49 -21.54
N LYS A 41 -5.76 11.09 -22.00
CA LYS A 41 -4.48 11.66 -21.61
C LYS A 41 -4.12 12.83 -22.52
N LEU A 42 -3.99 14.01 -21.94
CA LEU A 42 -3.45 15.19 -22.61
C LEU A 42 -1.93 15.14 -22.53
N GLU A 43 -1.27 14.94 -23.66
CA GLU A 43 0.18 14.92 -23.77
C GLU A 43 0.70 16.25 -24.31
N PRO A 44 1.92 16.66 -23.92
CA PRO A 44 2.60 17.78 -24.59
C PRO A 44 2.88 17.40 -26.06
N PRO A 45 3.14 18.38 -26.94
CA PRO A 45 3.41 18.11 -28.37
C PRO A 45 4.56 17.13 -28.62
N GLY A 46 5.54 17.03 -27.70
CA GLY A 46 6.64 16.07 -27.73
C GLY A 46 6.34 14.68 -27.16
N GLY A 47 5.09 14.43 -26.74
CA GLY A 47 4.68 13.23 -26.01
C GLY A 47 5.08 13.28 -24.54
N ASP A 48 4.49 12.40 -23.73
CA ASP A 48 4.84 12.22 -22.31
C ASP A 48 6.30 11.77 -22.17
N PRO A 49 7.10 12.36 -21.27
CA PRO A 49 8.49 11.93 -21.01
C PRO A 49 8.63 10.45 -20.73
N LEU A 50 7.66 9.82 -20.07
CA LEU A 50 7.64 8.37 -19.80
C LEU A 50 7.68 7.50 -21.07
N ARG A 51 7.34 8.04 -22.25
CA ARG A 51 7.45 7.30 -23.52
C ARG A 51 8.89 6.94 -23.88
N ARG A 52 9.86 7.63 -23.29
CA ARG A 52 11.30 7.41 -23.50
C ARG A 52 11.96 6.61 -22.38
N ALA A 53 11.22 6.33 -21.30
CA ALA A 53 11.75 5.56 -20.16
C ALA A 53 12.01 4.08 -20.55
N PRO A 54 13.17 3.50 -20.22
CA PRO A 54 13.46 2.10 -20.52
C PRO A 54 12.55 1.14 -19.70
N PRO A 55 12.39 -0.12 -20.18
CA PRO A 55 12.91 -0.63 -21.43
C PRO A 55 12.08 -0.16 -22.63
N LEU A 56 12.77 0.04 -23.76
CA LEU A 56 12.13 0.40 -25.02
C LEU A 56 11.82 -0.86 -25.83
N VAL A 57 10.67 -0.87 -26.51
CA VAL A 57 10.23 -1.92 -27.40
C VAL A 57 9.92 -1.32 -28.78
N GLU A 58 10.19 -2.05 -29.86
CA GLU A 58 9.87 -1.63 -31.24
C GLU A 58 8.36 -1.77 -31.49
N SER A 59 7.70 -0.68 -31.83
CA SER A 59 6.24 -0.60 -31.96
C SER A 59 5.72 -0.53 -33.40
N GLY A 60 6.58 -0.57 -34.38
CA GLY A 60 6.24 -0.27 -35.77
C GLY A 60 6.15 1.24 -36.08
N ALA A 61 6.00 2.08 -35.06
CA ALA A 61 6.06 3.54 -35.13
C ALA A 61 7.32 4.12 -34.45
N GLY A 62 8.34 3.28 -34.26
CA GLY A 62 9.58 3.57 -33.53
C GLY A 62 9.56 3.07 -32.08
N PRO A 63 10.70 3.24 -31.36
CA PRO A 63 10.86 2.78 -29.98
C PRO A 63 9.85 3.43 -29.03
N GLN A 64 9.21 2.62 -28.19
CA GLN A 64 8.25 3.04 -27.17
C GLN A 64 8.58 2.40 -25.82
N SER A 65 8.32 3.11 -24.74
CA SER A 65 8.52 2.58 -23.38
C SER A 65 7.50 1.49 -23.06
N ALA A 66 7.99 0.32 -22.63
CA ALA A 66 7.12 -0.73 -22.09
C ALA A 66 6.43 -0.31 -20.80
N LEU A 67 7.11 0.48 -19.95
CA LEU A 67 6.54 1.04 -18.73
C LEU A 67 5.40 2.03 -19.03
N PHE A 68 5.62 2.94 -20.00
CA PHE A 68 4.56 3.85 -20.46
C PHE A 68 3.36 3.05 -20.99
N ALA A 69 3.61 2.03 -21.81
CA ALA A 69 2.55 1.22 -22.40
C ALA A 69 1.69 0.54 -21.30
N TRP A 70 2.33 -0.04 -20.29
CA TRP A 70 1.62 -0.64 -19.15
C TRP A 70 0.79 0.38 -18.39
N LEU A 71 1.35 1.54 -18.06
CA LEU A 71 0.66 2.61 -17.31
C LEU A 71 -0.52 3.22 -18.09
N ASN A 72 -0.51 3.11 -19.41
CA ASN A 72 -1.48 3.79 -20.26
C ASN A 72 -2.34 2.84 -21.12
N THR A 73 -2.43 1.54 -20.75
CA THR A 73 -3.41 0.63 -21.34
C THR A 73 -4.83 1.19 -21.26
N ASN A 74 -5.62 0.97 -22.28
CA ASN A 74 -7.06 1.32 -22.36
C ASN A 74 -7.35 2.83 -22.34
N LYS A 75 -6.34 3.69 -22.47
CA LYS A 75 -6.49 5.15 -22.55
C LYS A 75 -6.52 5.65 -23.99
N ARG A 76 -6.91 6.90 -24.15
CA ARG A 76 -6.81 7.69 -25.38
C ARG A 76 -5.74 8.76 -25.21
N SER A 77 -4.96 9.07 -26.26
CA SER A 77 -3.97 10.13 -26.26
C SER A 77 -4.42 11.27 -27.15
N VAL A 78 -4.33 12.51 -26.67
CA VAL A 78 -4.54 13.75 -27.41
C VAL A 78 -3.43 14.75 -27.10
N THR A 79 -3.07 15.57 -28.10
CA THR A 79 -2.07 16.64 -27.96
C THR A 79 -2.71 18.03 -27.85
N ARG A 80 -4.02 18.13 -28.09
CA ARG A 80 -4.83 19.33 -27.95
C ARG A 80 -5.80 19.15 -26.80
N ALA A 81 -5.84 20.11 -25.87
CA ALA A 81 -6.74 20.05 -24.74
C ALA A 81 -8.21 20.05 -25.20
N PRO A 82 -8.97 18.97 -24.89
CA PRO A 82 -10.40 19.00 -25.06
C PRO A 82 -11.06 19.99 -24.07
N ASP A 83 -12.31 20.33 -24.31
CA ASP A 83 -13.10 21.09 -23.33
C ASP A 83 -13.25 20.26 -22.02
N ALA A 84 -12.80 20.83 -20.91
CA ALA A 84 -12.88 20.18 -19.60
C ALA A 84 -14.33 19.88 -19.18
N GLY A 85 -15.31 20.65 -19.63
CA GLY A 85 -16.74 20.42 -19.42
C GLY A 85 -17.27 19.12 -20.06
N ALA A 86 -16.48 18.48 -20.93
CA ALA A 86 -16.79 17.17 -21.48
C ALA A 86 -16.49 16.00 -20.53
N PHE A 87 -15.87 16.24 -19.37
CA PHE A 87 -15.36 15.23 -18.45
C PHE A 87 -16.04 15.30 -17.07
N ASP A 88 -16.17 14.15 -16.42
CA ASP A 88 -16.65 14.05 -15.04
C ASP A 88 -15.51 14.33 -14.03
N VAL A 89 -14.28 13.98 -14.45
CA VAL A 89 -13.07 14.04 -13.62
C VAL A 89 -11.92 14.66 -14.39
N LEU A 90 -11.19 15.55 -13.75
CA LEU A 90 -9.87 16.03 -14.16
C LEU A 90 -8.83 15.56 -13.13
N LEU A 91 -7.90 14.72 -13.55
CA LEU A 91 -6.67 14.42 -12.81
C LEU A 91 -5.58 15.37 -13.32
N ASP A 92 -5.07 16.24 -12.47
CA ASP A 92 -4.17 17.32 -12.87
C ASP A 92 -2.87 17.30 -12.09
N ALA A 93 -1.78 16.92 -12.75
CA ALA A 93 -0.43 16.96 -12.20
C ALA A 93 0.44 18.09 -12.78
N ARG A 94 -0.17 19.03 -13.53
CA ARG A 94 0.55 20.17 -14.07
C ARG A 94 0.98 21.15 -12.95
N PRO A 95 2.09 21.86 -13.12
CA PRO A 95 2.46 22.92 -12.19
C PRO A 95 1.35 24.00 -12.12
N PRO A 96 1.20 24.71 -10.99
CA PRO A 96 0.09 25.66 -10.76
C PRO A 96 -0.12 26.65 -11.90
N GLY A 97 0.97 27.23 -12.46
CA GLY A 97 0.89 28.20 -13.55
C GLY A 97 0.46 27.65 -14.93
N ALA A 98 0.45 26.33 -15.11
CA ALA A 98 0.07 25.67 -16.36
C ALA A 98 -1.32 25.01 -16.29
N ARG A 99 -2.02 25.12 -15.17
CA ARG A 99 -3.36 24.54 -14.98
C ARG A 99 -4.41 25.38 -15.70
N GLY A 100 -5.40 24.70 -16.27
CA GLY A 100 -6.54 25.31 -16.92
C GLY A 100 -7.65 24.29 -17.15
N GLY A 101 -8.88 24.77 -17.15
CA GLY A 101 -10.09 23.94 -17.22
C GLY A 101 -10.46 23.32 -15.87
N GLU A 102 -11.74 23.06 -15.67
CA GLU A 102 -12.28 22.41 -14.48
C GLU A 102 -13.32 21.35 -14.89
N ALA A 103 -13.27 20.22 -14.19
CA ALA A 103 -14.32 19.22 -14.22
C ALA A 103 -15.06 19.22 -12.87
N PRO A 104 -16.27 18.66 -12.79
CA PRO A 104 -17.00 18.55 -11.52
C PRO A 104 -16.14 18.00 -10.38
N ILE A 105 -15.34 16.98 -10.65
CA ILE A 105 -14.32 16.50 -9.72
C ILE A 105 -12.95 16.80 -10.32
N THR A 106 -12.15 17.59 -9.62
CA THR A 106 -10.76 17.88 -9.99
C THR A 106 -9.82 17.42 -8.89
N ALA A 107 -8.81 16.59 -9.22
CA ALA A 107 -7.79 16.15 -8.28
C ALA A 107 -6.42 16.70 -8.70
N LEU A 108 -5.83 17.52 -7.84
CA LEU A 108 -4.49 18.05 -7.97
C LEU A 108 -3.51 17.04 -7.38
N ILE A 109 -2.64 16.48 -8.21
CA ILE A 109 -1.68 15.44 -7.80
C ILE A 109 -0.27 16.03 -7.87
N SER A 110 0.43 16.05 -6.73
CA SER A 110 1.80 16.57 -6.66
C SER A 110 2.63 15.80 -5.65
N TRP A 111 3.95 15.96 -5.72
CA TRP A 111 4.84 15.23 -4.80
C TRP A 111 4.57 15.61 -3.35
N PHE A 112 4.41 16.88 -3.03
CA PHE A 112 4.34 17.36 -1.66
C PHE A 112 3.05 18.13 -1.33
N GLY A 113 2.10 18.20 -2.25
CA GLY A 113 0.91 19.03 -2.10
C GLY A 113 1.16 20.48 -2.53
N GLU A 114 0.12 21.33 -2.38
CA GLU A 114 0.09 22.69 -2.91
C GLU A 114 0.59 23.74 -1.90
N SER A 115 0.91 23.32 -0.66
CA SER A 115 1.30 24.22 0.43
C SER A 115 2.37 23.57 1.31
N GLY A 116 2.97 24.37 2.19
CA GLY A 116 4.02 23.94 3.10
C GLY A 116 5.42 24.03 2.51
N PRO A 117 6.47 23.86 3.35
CA PRO A 117 7.86 24.09 2.98
C PRO A 117 8.38 23.34 1.76
N TYR A 118 7.84 22.15 1.48
CA TYR A 118 8.31 21.32 0.37
C TYR A 118 7.48 21.46 -0.92
N ALA A 119 6.46 22.32 -0.96
CA ALA A 119 5.56 22.42 -2.12
C ALA A 119 6.30 22.72 -3.44
N GLY A 120 7.43 23.45 -3.37
CA GLY A 120 8.27 23.78 -4.53
C GLY A 120 9.49 22.86 -4.73
N PHE A 121 9.65 21.80 -3.95
CA PHE A 121 10.81 20.94 -4.02
C PHE A 121 10.81 20.08 -5.29
N ALA A 122 11.99 19.92 -5.89
CA ALA A 122 12.23 18.90 -6.89
C ALA A 122 12.19 17.50 -6.21
N ALA A 123 11.56 16.53 -6.86
CA ALA A 123 11.47 15.20 -6.31
C ALA A 123 11.57 14.09 -7.35
N THR A 124 12.01 12.94 -6.87
CA THR A 124 11.87 11.65 -7.53
C THR A 124 11.15 10.69 -6.58
N ASP A 125 10.76 9.51 -7.06
CA ASP A 125 10.16 8.47 -6.22
C ASP A 125 11.00 8.20 -4.96
N VAL A 126 12.31 8.05 -5.12
CA VAL A 126 13.23 7.73 -4.02
C VAL A 126 13.37 8.89 -3.03
N THR A 127 13.56 10.13 -3.51
CA THR A 127 13.72 11.28 -2.60
C THR A 127 12.45 11.59 -1.82
N CYS A 128 11.29 11.40 -2.43
CA CYS A 128 10.00 11.51 -1.75
C CYS A 128 9.85 10.43 -0.66
N ARG A 129 10.19 9.16 -0.97
CA ARG A 129 10.12 8.05 -0.01
C ARG A 129 11.14 8.18 1.11
N ALA A 130 12.31 8.76 0.84
CA ALA A 130 13.30 9.07 1.87
C ALA A 130 12.71 10.00 2.94
N LEU A 131 12.08 11.10 2.49
CA LEU A 131 11.38 12.07 3.36
C LEU A 131 10.16 11.45 4.07
N ALA A 132 9.50 10.48 3.46
CA ALA A 132 8.33 9.81 4.03
C ALA A 132 8.65 8.72 5.08
N GLY A 133 9.92 8.49 5.40
CA GLY A 133 10.32 7.55 6.45
C GLY A 133 10.24 6.07 6.06
N VAL A 134 10.08 5.74 4.78
CA VAL A 134 9.91 4.35 4.33
C VAL A 134 11.21 3.65 3.95
N LEU A 135 12.36 4.34 3.97
CA LEU A 135 13.64 3.80 3.51
C LEU A 135 14.66 3.58 4.63
N ALA A 136 14.60 4.33 5.73
CA ALA A 136 15.65 4.37 6.74
C ALA A 136 15.99 3.02 7.37
N GLY A 137 15.01 2.16 7.57
CA GLY A 137 15.17 0.88 8.27
C GLY A 137 15.77 -0.25 7.42
N THR A 138 15.87 -0.11 6.09
CA THR A 138 16.30 -1.17 5.20
C THR A 138 17.80 -1.08 4.92
N GLY A 139 18.51 -2.22 4.95
CA GLY A 139 19.93 -2.29 4.62
C GLY A 139 20.82 -2.79 5.75
N PRO A 140 22.16 -2.71 5.60
CA PRO A 140 23.11 -3.14 6.61
C PRO A 140 23.00 -2.30 7.88
N ALA A 141 23.41 -2.88 9.01
CA ALA A 141 23.40 -2.16 10.29
C ALA A 141 24.26 -0.89 10.21
N GLU A 142 25.41 -1.00 9.56
CA GLU A 142 26.31 0.11 9.26
C GLU A 142 26.35 0.36 7.76
N GLY A 143 26.54 1.62 7.35
CA GLY A 143 26.56 2.02 5.93
C GLY A 143 25.24 2.60 5.42
N PRO A 144 25.09 2.78 4.10
CA PRO A 144 23.93 3.44 3.53
C PRO A 144 22.65 2.61 3.70
N PRO A 145 21.51 3.24 3.97
CA PRO A 145 20.23 2.56 3.81
C PRO A 145 20.03 2.11 2.37
N ALA A 146 19.37 0.97 2.19
CA ALA A 146 19.01 0.50 0.86
C ALA A 146 17.78 1.25 0.36
N MET A 147 17.92 1.91 -0.77
CA MET A 147 16.80 2.54 -1.44
C MET A 147 16.18 1.52 -2.41
N LEU A 148 14.89 1.26 -2.25
CA LEU A 148 14.15 0.56 -3.28
C LEU A 148 14.08 1.43 -4.53
N GLY A 149 14.59 0.93 -5.62
CA GLY A 149 14.38 1.56 -6.92
C GLY A 149 12.91 1.53 -7.36
N GLY A 150 12.64 1.97 -8.56
CA GLY A 150 11.34 1.85 -9.22
C GLY A 150 10.35 2.97 -8.88
N ILE A 151 9.08 2.62 -8.85
CA ILE A 151 7.95 3.55 -8.89
C ILE A 151 6.98 3.39 -7.71
N ALA A 152 7.41 2.72 -6.65
CA ALA A 152 6.52 2.31 -5.55
C ALA A 152 5.80 3.49 -4.88
N GLY A 153 6.50 4.59 -4.60
CA GLY A 153 5.91 5.77 -3.98
C GLY A 153 4.89 6.46 -4.87
N ALA A 154 5.18 6.55 -6.16
CA ALA A 154 4.26 7.13 -7.13
C ALA A 154 3.00 6.25 -7.34
N VAL A 155 3.14 4.92 -7.33
CA VAL A 155 1.98 3.99 -7.38
C VAL A 155 1.09 4.18 -6.16
N VAL A 156 1.66 4.31 -4.95
CA VAL A 156 0.91 4.61 -3.72
C VAL A 156 0.14 5.92 -3.85
N GLY A 157 0.78 6.98 -4.36
CA GLY A 157 0.12 8.25 -4.64
C GLY A 157 -1.02 8.13 -5.66
N GLY A 158 -0.83 7.31 -6.69
CA GLY A 158 -1.87 7.05 -7.72
C GLY A 158 -3.09 6.33 -7.16
N ILE A 159 -2.90 5.33 -6.28
CA ILE A 159 -4.02 4.66 -5.59
C ILE A 159 -4.75 5.64 -4.68
N ALA A 160 -4.01 6.46 -3.93
CA ALA A 160 -4.61 7.48 -3.07
C ALA A 160 -5.46 8.48 -3.86
N ALA A 161 -4.97 8.91 -5.04
CA ALA A 161 -5.71 9.78 -5.94
C ALA A 161 -7.00 9.11 -6.47
N PHE A 162 -6.92 7.85 -6.89
CA PHE A 162 -8.11 7.09 -7.29
C PHE A 162 -9.14 7.01 -6.15
N ASN A 163 -8.71 6.66 -4.94
CA ASN A 163 -9.59 6.53 -3.77
C ASN A 163 -10.27 7.86 -3.43
N ALA A 164 -9.54 8.96 -3.43
CA ALA A 164 -10.08 10.30 -3.17
C ALA A 164 -11.14 10.70 -4.20
N VAL A 165 -10.85 10.50 -5.49
CA VAL A 165 -11.76 10.82 -6.59
C VAL A 165 -12.98 9.91 -6.60
N ALA A 166 -12.80 8.60 -6.41
CA ALA A 166 -13.90 7.64 -6.38
C ALA A 166 -14.88 7.95 -5.22
N ALA A 167 -14.36 8.33 -4.06
CA ALA A 167 -15.18 8.77 -2.93
C ALA A 167 -15.92 10.10 -3.25
N ALA A 168 -15.26 11.06 -3.90
CA ALA A 168 -15.90 12.30 -4.31
C ALA A 168 -17.02 12.05 -5.33
N LEU A 169 -16.80 11.16 -6.30
CA LEU A 169 -17.84 10.74 -7.28
C LEU A 169 -19.06 10.10 -6.61
N PHE A 170 -18.86 9.39 -5.50
CA PHE A 170 -19.96 8.79 -4.75
C PHE A 170 -20.90 9.87 -4.17
N SER A 171 -20.37 10.98 -3.69
CA SER A 171 -21.18 12.13 -3.21
C SER A 171 -21.97 12.82 -4.33
N GLY A 172 -21.42 12.79 -5.55
CA GLY A 172 -21.97 13.49 -6.71
C GLY A 172 -21.89 15.03 -6.63
N ALA A 173 -21.31 15.59 -5.57
CA ALA A 173 -21.11 17.03 -5.44
C ALA A 173 -19.78 17.45 -6.10
N PRO A 174 -19.74 18.61 -6.80
CA PRO A 174 -18.48 19.14 -7.31
C PRO A 174 -17.45 19.29 -6.19
N ARG A 175 -16.20 18.88 -6.46
CA ARG A 175 -15.13 18.90 -5.47
C ARG A 175 -13.76 19.06 -6.12
N ARG A 176 -12.96 19.91 -5.53
CA ARG A 176 -11.55 20.06 -5.89
C ARG A 176 -10.69 19.46 -4.77
N LEU A 177 -9.94 18.42 -5.10
CA LEU A 177 -9.13 17.65 -4.18
C LEU A 177 -7.65 17.96 -4.39
N GLU A 178 -6.88 17.82 -3.34
CA GLU A 178 -5.43 17.82 -3.36
C GLU A 178 -4.92 16.49 -2.83
N VAL A 179 -3.99 15.86 -3.56
CA VAL A 179 -3.36 14.59 -3.23
C VAL A 179 -1.85 14.78 -3.19
N SER A 180 -1.24 14.53 -2.04
CA SER A 180 0.20 14.56 -1.85
C SER A 180 0.77 13.16 -1.90
N ILE A 181 1.68 12.88 -2.85
CA ILE A 181 2.38 11.59 -2.95
C ILE A 181 3.20 11.35 -1.68
N HIS A 182 3.83 12.38 -1.14
CA HIS A 182 4.57 12.31 0.12
C HIS A 182 3.66 11.89 1.29
N GLU A 183 2.54 12.57 1.50
CA GLU A 183 1.59 12.21 2.57
C GLU A 183 1.02 10.80 2.38
N ALA A 184 0.84 10.35 1.12
CA ALA A 184 0.40 8.98 0.83
C ALA A 184 1.45 7.94 1.28
N ASN A 185 2.73 8.22 1.08
CA ASN A 185 3.82 7.36 1.54
C ASN A 185 4.01 7.44 3.07
N VAL A 186 3.82 8.61 3.69
CA VAL A 186 3.79 8.72 5.17
C VAL A 186 2.65 7.89 5.75
N ALA A 187 1.47 7.90 5.12
CA ALA A 187 0.31 7.15 5.58
C ALA A 187 0.50 5.62 5.55
N ILE A 188 1.41 5.09 4.73
CA ILE A 188 1.76 3.66 4.77
C ILE A 188 2.91 3.35 5.74
N ALA A 189 3.65 4.37 6.21
CA ALA A 189 4.68 4.26 7.25
C ALA A 189 4.14 4.51 8.67
N GLU A 190 2.86 4.82 8.82
CA GLU A 190 2.24 5.19 10.10
C GLU A 190 2.42 4.12 11.20
N TYR A 191 2.45 2.84 10.81
CA TYR A 191 2.72 1.75 11.74
C TYR A 191 4.11 1.89 12.36
N GLN A 192 5.15 2.06 11.56
CA GLN A 192 6.52 2.21 12.03
C GLN A 192 6.69 3.51 12.83
N ALA A 193 6.07 4.60 12.38
CA ALA A 193 6.10 5.88 13.09
C ALA A 193 5.51 5.77 14.49
N THR A 194 4.38 5.09 14.63
CA THR A 194 3.71 4.93 15.93
C THR A 194 4.38 3.86 16.80
N GLN A 195 4.84 2.76 16.21
CA GLN A 195 5.51 1.70 16.94
C GLN A 195 6.85 2.15 17.53
N GLY A 196 7.59 3.01 16.84
CA GLY A 196 8.84 3.56 17.34
C GLY A 196 8.69 4.36 18.63
N LEU A 197 7.49 4.87 18.96
CA LEU A 197 7.23 5.53 20.23
C LEU A 197 7.26 4.55 21.43
N THR A 198 7.01 3.28 21.18
CA THR A 198 7.00 2.22 22.20
C THR A 198 8.18 1.26 22.10
N HIS A 199 8.81 1.19 20.93
CA HIS A 199 9.91 0.28 20.61
C HIS A 199 11.02 1.03 19.88
N PRO A 200 11.98 1.62 20.61
CA PRO A 200 13.08 2.40 20.00
C PRO A 200 13.97 1.57 19.06
N GLU A 201 13.94 0.24 19.14
CA GLU A 201 14.64 -0.65 18.21
C GLU A 201 14.22 -0.48 16.76
N VAL A 202 13.05 0.11 16.47
CA VAL A 202 12.58 0.39 15.09
C VAL A 202 13.41 1.49 14.43
N ASP A 203 14.04 2.37 15.20
CA ASP A 203 14.84 3.49 14.70
C ASP A 203 16.31 3.14 14.46
N ARG A 204 16.59 1.88 14.20
CA ARG A 204 17.92 1.43 13.76
C ARG A 204 17.82 0.27 12.78
N ARG A 205 18.83 0.13 11.93
CA ARG A 205 18.98 -1.04 11.08
C ARG A 205 19.63 -2.18 11.87
N HIS A 206 19.07 -3.37 11.75
CA HIS A 206 19.57 -4.57 12.42
C HIS A 206 20.40 -5.46 11.49
N GLY A 207 20.56 -5.07 10.24
CA GLY A 207 21.20 -5.85 9.19
C GLY A 207 20.23 -6.15 8.04
N VAL A 208 20.79 -6.62 6.93
CA VAL A 208 19.99 -7.04 5.77
C VAL A 208 19.08 -8.20 6.17
N ASN A 209 17.80 -8.13 5.81
CA ASN A 209 16.79 -9.15 6.12
C ASN A 209 16.48 -9.37 7.61
N ARG A 210 16.70 -8.35 8.46
CA ARG A 210 16.28 -8.39 9.87
C ARG A 210 15.26 -7.29 10.14
N PHE A 211 14.03 -7.69 10.39
CA PHE A 211 12.89 -6.79 10.57
C PHE A 211 12.62 -6.49 12.05
N ALA A 212 12.63 -5.22 12.44
CA ALA A 212 12.25 -4.80 13.79
C ALA A 212 10.72 -4.65 13.94
N PRO A 213 10.13 -5.04 15.07
CA PRO A 213 10.75 -5.58 16.29
C PRO A 213 10.60 -7.11 16.42
N THR A 214 10.65 -7.88 15.33
CA THR A 214 10.46 -9.33 15.40
C THR A 214 11.48 -10.10 14.57
N SER A 215 11.78 -11.34 15.01
CA SER A 215 12.67 -12.29 14.35
C SER A 215 12.19 -13.73 14.61
N PRO A 216 12.42 -14.71 13.68
CA PRO A 216 12.89 -14.48 12.33
C PRO A 216 11.80 -13.83 11.45
N LEU A 217 12.18 -12.78 10.76
CA LEU A 217 11.43 -12.18 9.69
C LEU A 217 12.41 -11.66 8.65
N GLY A 218 12.51 -12.35 7.50
CA GLY A 218 13.48 -12.03 6.46
C GLY A 218 13.58 -13.11 5.40
N VAL A 219 14.59 -12.99 4.55
CA VAL A 219 14.86 -13.91 3.44
C VAL A 219 16.12 -14.71 3.73
N TYR A 220 16.00 -16.03 3.68
CA TYR A 220 17.08 -16.96 4.04
C TYR A 220 17.42 -17.90 2.89
N ARG A 221 18.72 -18.20 2.73
CA ARG A 221 19.22 -19.11 1.71
C ARG A 221 18.81 -20.56 2.04
N CYS A 222 18.26 -21.25 1.05
CA CYS A 222 18.03 -22.70 1.09
C CYS A 222 19.08 -23.43 0.23
N ARG A 223 19.03 -24.77 0.20
CA ARG A 223 19.87 -25.58 -0.70
C ARG A 223 19.71 -25.08 -2.15
N GLU A 224 18.48 -24.79 -2.52
CA GLU A 224 18.14 -24.17 -3.79
C GLU A 224 17.05 -23.12 -3.53
N GLY A 225 17.25 -21.91 -4.08
CA GLY A 225 16.33 -20.80 -3.93
C GLY A 225 16.43 -20.06 -2.59
N TRP A 226 15.44 -19.24 -2.32
CA TRP A 226 15.34 -18.38 -1.13
C TRP A 226 13.96 -18.54 -0.50
N LEU A 227 13.93 -18.66 0.82
CA LEU A 227 12.71 -18.75 1.61
C LEU A 227 12.47 -17.45 2.37
N GLY A 228 11.34 -16.85 2.16
CA GLY A 228 10.82 -15.77 3.00
C GLY A 228 10.14 -16.34 4.22
N VAL A 229 10.67 -16.05 5.39
CA VAL A 229 10.15 -16.48 6.69
C VAL A 229 9.51 -15.28 7.39
N THR A 230 8.30 -15.45 7.93
CA THR A 230 7.62 -14.44 8.74
C THR A 230 7.07 -15.09 10.00
N ILE A 231 7.63 -14.78 11.15
CA ILE A 231 7.22 -15.33 12.44
C ILE A 231 6.77 -14.18 13.36
N VAL A 232 5.49 -14.06 13.59
CA VAL A 232 4.91 -12.99 14.42
C VAL A 232 4.55 -13.49 15.82
N THR A 233 3.93 -14.68 15.93
CA THR A 233 3.43 -15.17 17.19
C THR A 233 4.33 -16.24 17.84
N PRO A 234 4.29 -16.42 19.17
CA PRO A 234 5.01 -17.49 19.84
C PRO A 234 4.62 -18.90 19.35
N ALA A 235 3.37 -19.10 18.94
CA ALA A 235 2.90 -20.38 18.40
C ALA A 235 3.55 -20.68 17.03
N GLN A 236 3.66 -19.67 16.17
CA GLN A 236 4.35 -19.80 14.88
C GLN A 236 5.84 -20.08 15.07
N PHE A 237 6.48 -19.48 16.07
CA PHE A 237 7.89 -19.75 16.36
C PHE A 237 8.11 -21.20 16.78
N ARG A 238 7.25 -21.73 17.67
CA ARG A 238 7.33 -23.16 18.05
C ARG A 238 7.13 -24.08 16.84
N ALA A 239 6.11 -23.82 16.03
CA ALA A 239 5.84 -24.62 14.83
C ALA A 239 6.99 -24.56 13.81
N PHE A 240 7.66 -23.42 13.69
CA PHE A 240 8.88 -23.26 12.88
C PHE A 240 10.04 -24.10 13.45
N CYS A 241 10.28 -24.03 14.76
CA CYS A 241 11.34 -24.82 15.40
C CYS A 241 11.09 -26.33 15.25
N ASP A 242 9.83 -26.77 15.38
CA ASP A 242 9.45 -28.17 15.12
C ASP A 242 9.68 -28.56 13.65
N MET A 243 9.36 -27.65 12.70
CA MET A 243 9.53 -27.88 11.27
C MET A 243 11.01 -28.07 10.87
N ILE A 244 11.91 -27.27 11.46
CA ILE A 244 13.36 -27.36 11.18
C ILE A 244 14.08 -28.40 12.04
N GLY A 245 13.37 -29.20 12.84
CA GLY A 245 13.96 -30.23 13.72
C GLY A 245 14.73 -29.69 14.91
N ALA A 246 14.34 -28.51 15.45
CA ALA A 246 14.97 -27.87 16.60
C ALA A 246 13.92 -27.47 17.68
N PRO A 247 13.07 -28.43 18.16
CA PRO A 247 11.97 -28.10 19.07
C PRO A 247 12.42 -27.49 20.40
N GLU A 248 13.66 -27.71 20.82
CA GLU A 248 14.26 -27.10 21.99
C GLU A 248 14.30 -25.57 21.91
N LEU A 249 14.56 -24.99 20.73
CA LEU A 249 14.58 -23.53 20.54
C LEU A 249 13.18 -22.94 20.77
N GLY A 250 12.13 -23.63 20.35
CA GLY A 250 10.75 -23.21 20.56
C GLY A 250 10.28 -23.22 22.01
N ARG A 251 11.03 -23.89 22.90
CA ARG A 251 10.75 -23.98 24.35
C ARG A 251 11.68 -23.11 25.20
N ASP A 252 12.72 -22.52 24.62
CA ASP A 252 13.65 -21.67 25.34
C ASP A 252 12.97 -20.37 25.76
N PRO A 253 12.93 -20.04 27.07
CA PRO A 253 12.24 -18.85 27.56
C PRO A 253 12.84 -17.55 27.04
N ARG A 254 14.09 -17.54 26.58
CA ARG A 254 14.74 -16.38 25.96
C ARG A 254 14.12 -16.00 24.61
N PHE A 255 13.44 -16.93 23.93
CA PHE A 255 12.94 -16.77 22.56
C PHE A 255 11.41 -16.69 22.45
N VAL A 256 10.70 -16.48 23.56
CA VAL A 256 9.23 -16.41 23.54
C VAL A 256 8.72 -15.22 22.73
N MET A 257 9.28 -14.02 22.98
CA MET A 257 8.83 -12.79 22.32
C MET A 257 9.68 -12.46 21.09
N GLY A 258 9.05 -11.85 20.07
CA GLY A 258 9.72 -11.48 18.82
C GLY A 258 10.91 -10.55 19.01
N ILE A 259 10.77 -9.57 19.92
CA ILE A 259 11.83 -8.60 20.21
C ILE A 259 13.05 -9.27 20.88
N ASP A 260 12.82 -10.24 21.74
CA ASP A 260 13.92 -10.96 22.39
C ASP A 260 14.66 -11.83 21.38
N ARG A 261 13.94 -12.48 20.46
CA ARG A 261 14.54 -13.17 19.32
C ARG A 261 15.38 -12.25 18.43
N LEU A 262 14.93 -11.02 18.20
CA LEU A 262 15.70 -10.02 17.44
C LEU A 262 17.01 -9.65 18.15
N ARG A 263 16.99 -9.49 19.46
CA ARG A 263 18.19 -9.24 20.27
C ARG A 263 19.21 -10.37 20.21
N HIS A 264 18.73 -11.60 19.99
CA HIS A 264 19.54 -12.81 19.84
C HIS A 264 19.61 -13.30 18.38
N ALA A 265 19.42 -12.41 17.40
CA ALA A 265 19.30 -12.80 16.00
C ALA A 265 20.54 -13.56 15.48
N ASP A 266 21.76 -13.13 15.83
CA ASP A 266 22.99 -13.79 15.43
C ASP A 266 23.08 -15.24 15.95
N GLU A 267 22.74 -15.45 17.23
CA GLU A 267 22.70 -16.78 17.84
C GLU A 267 21.66 -17.67 17.15
N LEU A 268 20.45 -17.17 16.96
CA LEU A 268 19.36 -17.92 16.34
C LEU A 268 19.64 -18.26 14.89
N GLU A 269 20.11 -17.30 14.09
CA GLU A 269 20.45 -17.50 12.69
C GLU A 269 21.57 -18.51 12.51
N ALA A 270 22.58 -18.52 13.38
CA ALA A 270 23.64 -19.52 13.38
C ALA A 270 23.12 -20.95 13.60
N LEU A 271 21.96 -21.11 14.28
CA LEU A 271 21.34 -22.40 14.57
C LEU A 271 20.38 -22.85 13.46
N PHE A 272 19.56 -21.95 12.91
CA PHE A 272 18.51 -22.37 11.97
C PHE A 272 18.88 -22.21 10.49
N VAL A 273 19.74 -21.25 10.11
CA VAL A 273 20.13 -21.05 8.70
C VAL A 273 20.81 -22.29 8.08
N PRO A 274 21.75 -22.98 8.77
CA PRO A 274 22.30 -24.23 8.24
C PRO A 274 21.25 -25.30 7.97
N ARG A 275 20.20 -25.39 8.82
CA ARG A 275 19.10 -26.34 8.63
C ARG A 275 18.22 -26.01 7.45
N LEU A 276 17.95 -24.72 7.20
CA LEU A 276 17.24 -24.28 6.01
C LEU A 276 18.01 -24.63 4.72
N ALA A 277 19.35 -24.63 4.77
CA ALA A 277 20.20 -24.99 3.63
C ALA A 277 20.15 -26.50 3.27
N GLU A 278 19.57 -27.38 4.10
CA GLU A 278 19.45 -28.81 3.84
C GLU A 278 18.41 -29.15 2.77
N ARG A 279 17.40 -28.30 2.59
CA ARG A 279 16.29 -28.52 1.64
C ARG A 279 16.12 -27.32 0.71
N THR A 280 15.36 -27.50 -0.38
CA THR A 280 14.99 -26.42 -1.29
C THR A 280 13.94 -25.51 -0.67
N ALA A 281 13.84 -24.28 -1.18
CA ALA A 281 12.80 -23.34 -0.75
C ALA A 281 11.38 -23.87 -1.02
N ASP A 282 11.20 -24.61 -2.12
CA ASP A 282 9.91 -25.24 -2.46
C ASP A 282 9.51 -26.33 -1.50
N GLU A 283 10.46 -27.20 -1.09
CA GLU A 283 10.20 -28.25 -0.09
C GLU A 283 9.81 -27.64 1.27
N TRP A 284 10.49 -26.58 1.70
CA TRP A 284 10.15 -25.86 2.92
C TRP A 284 8.79 -25.17 2.84
N PHE A 285 8.49 -24.57 1.69
CA PHE A 285 7.21 -23.89 1.48
C PHE A 285 6.05 -24.89 1.48
N ALA A 286 6.21 -26.06 0.85
CA ALA A 286 5.18 -27.10 0.87
C ALA A 286 4.84 -27.53 2.31
N GLU A 287 5.86 -27.79 3.14
CA GLU A 287 5.64 -28.13 4.55
C GLU A 287 5.05 -26.96 5.36
N ALA A 288 5.48 -25.73 5.07
CA ALA A 288 4.94 -24.53 5.72
C ALA A 288 3.43 -24.36 5.43
N LEU A 289 2.97 -24.68 4.21
CA LEU A 289 1.55 -24.69 3.87
C LEU A 289 0.75 -25.66 4.74
N GLU A 290 1.25 -26.89 4.91
CA GLU A 290 0.60 -27.90 5.76
C GLU A 290 0.53 -27.45 7.23
N ARG A 291 1.60 -26.82 7.73
CA ARG A 291 1.69 -26.28 9.09
C ARG A 291 1.03 -24.92 9.28
N ARG A 292 0.46 -24.34 8.21
CA ARG A 292 -0.15 -23.00 8.19
C ARG A 292 0.81 -21.88 8.64
N LEU A 293 2.10 -22.03 8.33
CA LEU A 293 3.11 -20.99 8.57
C LEU A 293 3.10 -19.95 7.44
N PRO A 294 3.25 -18.67 7.77
CA PRO A 294 3.23 -17.58 6.78
C PRO A 294 4.59 -17.42 6.09
N PHE A 295 4.95 -18.40 5.27
CA PHE A 295 6.17 -18.43 4.51
C PHE A 295 5.91 -18.27 3.02
N ALA A 296 6.94 -17.92 2.26
CA ALA A 296 6.85 -17.84 0.81
C ALA A 296 8.19 -18.21 0.17
N VAL A 297 8.15 -18.81 -1.01
CA VAL A 297 9.31 -18.83 -1.89
C VAL A 297 9.52 -17.41 -2.42
N VAL A 298 10.76 -16.92 -2.40
CA VAL A 298 11.11 -15.62 -2.98
C VAL A 298 11.46 -15.82 -4.45
N PRO A 299 10.57 -15.43 -5.38
CA PRO A 299 10.82 -15.63 -6.80
C PRO A 299 11.73 -14.53 -7.37
N ASP A 300 12.51 -14.85 -8.37
CA ASP A 300 12.93 -13.85 -9.34
C ASP A 300 11.74 -13.47 -10.26
N ILE A 301 11.91 -12.47 -11.10
CA ILE A 301 10.82 -11.94 -11.94
C ILE A 301 10.35 -12.97 -12.99
N ALA A 302 11.26 -13.76 -13.54
CA ALA A 302 10.89 -14.80 -14.50
C ALA A 302 10.03 -15.89 -13.84
N ARG A 303 10.45 -16.34 -12.65
CA ARG A 303 9.68 -17.29 -11.84
C ARG A 303 8.34 -16.70 -11.37
N LEU A 304 8.31 -15.43 -10.98
CA LEU A 304 7.07 -14.73 -10.61
C LEU A 304 6.04 -14.83 -11.73
N LEU A 305 6.44 -14.49 -12.96
CA LEU A 305 5.58 -14.58 -14.14
C LEU A 305 5.11 -16.01 -14.42
N ALA A 306 5.92 -17.03 -14.11
CA ALA A 306 5.59 -18.44 -14.33
C ALA A 306 4.79 -19.08 -13.17
N THR A 307 4.61 -18.39 -12.05
CA THR A 307 3.99 -18.96 -10.84
C THR A 307 2.54 -19.39 -11.08
N PRO A 308 2.20 -20.69 -10.85
CA PRO A 308 0.89 -21.24 -11.22
C PRO A 308 -0.30 -20.52 -10.55
N THR A 309 -0.17 -20.10 -9.30
CA THR A 309 -1.22 -19.35 -8.59
C THR A 309 -1.53 -18.03 -9.30
N HIS A 310 -0.52 -17.29 -9.72
CA HIS A 310 -0.71 -16.00 -10.40
C HIS A 310 -1.28 -16.20 -11.81
N ARG A 311 -0.86 -17.25 -12.51
CA ARG A 311 -1.41 -17.61 -13.84
C ARG A 311 -2.88 -18.03 -13.74
N ALA A 312 -3.24 -18.85 -12.75
CA ALA A 312 -4.62 -19.28 -12.54
C ALA A 312 -5.59 -18.14 -12.19
N ARG A 313 -5.05 -16.98 -11.80
CA ARG A 313 -5.82 -15.79 -11.41
C ARG A 313 -5.73 -14.66 -12.43
N ASP A 314 -5.10 -14.87 -13.59
CA ASP A 314 -4.89 -13.83 -14.62
C ASP A 314 -4.20 -12.57 -14.03
N ALA A 315 -3.22 -12.77 -13.14
CA ALA A 315 -2.52 -11.67 -12.48
C ALA A 315 -1.64 -10.85 -13.43
N PHE A 316 -1.33 -11.41 -14.60
CA PHE A 316 -0.61 -10.75 -15.68
C PHE A 316 -1.45 -10.77 -16.96
N GLY A 317 -1.49 -9.64 -17.64
CA GLY A 317 -2.29 -9.47 -18.86
C GLY A 317 -1.43 -8.92 -20.00
N THR A 318 -1.89 -9.12 -21.23
CA THR A 318 -1.20 -8.65 -22.42
C THR A 318 -1.31 -7.13 -22.56
N VAL A 319 -0.17 -6.47 -22.61
CA VAL A 319 -0.01 -5.04 -22.92
C VAL A 319 0.43 -4.91 -24.37
N ARG A 320 -0.19 -4.01 -25.11
CA ARG A 320 0.15 -3.72 -26.53
C ARG A 320 0.43 -2.24 -26.73
N ILE A 321 1.42 -1.94 -27.56
CA ILE A 321 1.67 -0.61 -28.09
C ILE A 321 2.18 -0.73 -29.51
N GLY A 322 1.42 -0.16 -30.49
CA GLY A 322 1.67 -0.45 -31.90
C GLY A 322 1.66 -1.97 -32.15
N GLU A 323 2.75 -2.49 -32.70
CA GLU A 323 2.96 -3.92 -32.99
C GLU A 323 3.54 -4.71 -31.81
N ALA A 324 4.12 -4.02 -30.82
CA ALA A 324 4.73 -4.67 -29.65
C ALA A 324 3.67 -5.24 -28.70
N ALA A 325 3.94 -6.44 -28.16
CA ALA A 325 3.12 -7.09 -27.16
C ALA A 325 4.01 -7.77 -26.10
N PHE A 326 3.66 -7.59 -24.84
CA PHE A 326 4.32 -8.19 -23.68
C PHE A 326 3.32 -8.28 -22.53
N GLU A 327 3.71 -8.90 -21.41
CA GLU A 327 2.86 -9.00 -20.24
C GLU A 327 3.19 -7.91 -19.18
N GLY A 328 2.16 -7.45 -18.49
CA GLY A 328 2.28 -6.57 -17.33
C GLY A 328 1.25 -6.92 -16.25
N PRO A 329 1.41 -6.43 -15.02
CA PRO A 329 0.43 -6.65 -13.97
C PRO A 329 -0.96 -6.16 -14.36
N THR A 330 -1.98 -6.98 -14.09
CA THR A 330 -3.38 -6.55 -14.15
C THR A 330 -3.75 -5.85 -12.86
N VAL A 331 -4.90 -5.15 -12.84
CA VAL A 331 -5.42 -4.66 -11.55
C VAL A 331 -5.79 -5.84 -10.65
N PRO A 332 -5.44 -5.79 -9.34
CA PRO A 332 -5.56 -6.95 -8.45
C PRO A 332 -7.01 -7.27 -8.03
N GLN A 333 -7.94 -6.39 -8.33
CA GLN A 333 -9.33 -6.49 -7.92
C GLN A 333 -10.10 -7.46 -8.80
N ARG A 334 -10.65 -8.53 -8.24
CA ARG A 334 -11.52 -9.48 -8.95
C ARG A 334 -12.97 -9.24 -8.56
N LEU A 335 -13.64 -8.33 -9.27
CA LEU A 335 -15.06 -8.03 -9.11
C LEU A 335 -15.87 -9.10 -9.84
N THR A 336 -16.73 -9.82 -9.12
CA THR A 336 -17.41 -11.00 -9.69
C THR A 336 -18.44 -10.67 -10.77
N ARG A 337 -19.11 -9.52 -10.66
CA ARG A 337 -20.13 -9.09 -11.63
C ARG A 337 -19.56 -8.16 -12.71
N THR A 338 -18.58 -7.33 -12.34
CA THR A 338 -18.01 -6.31 -13.21
C THR A 338 -16.48 -6.46 -13.27
N PRO A 339 -15.98 -7.59 -13.83
CA PRO A 339 -14.53 -7.82 -13.85
C PRO A 339 -13.81 -6.72 -14.64
N PRO A 340 -12.71 -6.17 -14.09
CA PRO A 340 -11.94 -5.14 -14.78
C PRO A 340 -11.24 -5.68 -16.04
N LEU A 341 -10.72 -4.78 -16.87
CA LEU A 341 -9.92 -5.13 -18.03
C LEU A 341 -8.58 -5.73 -17.59
N ALA A 342 -8.22 -6.88 -18.17
CA ALA A 342 -6.97 -7.59 -17.88
C ALA A 342 -5.96 -7.35 -19.01
N GLY A 343 -5.24 -6.21 -18.95
CA GLY A 343 -4.36 -5.76 -20.03
C GLY A 343 -5.07 -4.86 -21.04
N GLY A 344 -4.49 -4.66 -22.19
CA GLY A 344 -5.06 -3.81 -23.23
C GLY A 344 -4.01 -3.14 -24.09
N ARG A 345 -4.44 -2.16 -24.89
CA ARG A 345 -3.59 -1.37 -25.78
C ARG A 345 -3.33 0.01 -25.20
N ALA A 346 -2.09 0.45 -25.24
CA ALA A 346 -1.71 1.83 -25.02
C ALA A 346 -1.75 2.65 -26.31
N PRO A 347 -2.14 3.94 -26.25
CA PRO A 347 -2.24 4.77 -27.45
C PRO A 347 -0.85 5.25 -27.91
N LEU A 348 -0.70 5.47 -29.20
CA LEU A 348 0.39 6.26 -29.78
C LEU A 348 0.18 7.76 -29.49
N PRO A 349 1.23 8.63 -29.57
CA PRO A 349 1.07 10.05 -29.31
C PRO A 349 0.05 10.72 -30.24
N GLY A 350 -0.94 11.45 -29.68
CA GLY A 350 -1.95 12.16 -30.45
C GLY A 350 -2.89 11.28 -31.27
N GLU A 351 -2.90 9.97 -31.06
CA GLU A 351 -3.71 9.00 -31.85
C GLU A 351 -5.19 9.38 -31.89
N HIS A 352 -5.68 10.12 -30.93
CA HIS A 352 -7.08 10.47 -30.78
C HIS A 352 -7.35 11.98 -30.95
N ASP A 353 -6.45 12.74 -31.59
CA ASP A 353 -6.59 14.19 -31.78
C ASP A 353 -7.84 14.58 -32.61
N ALA A 354 -8.31 13.68 -33.46
CA ALA A 354 -9.55 13.85 -34.22
C ALA A 354 -10.84 13.50 -33.44
N ALA A 355 -10.71 12.92 -32.22
CA ALA A 355 -11.86 12.52 -31.42
C ALA A 355 -12.56 13.75 -30.85
N THR A 356 -13.90 13.73 -30.89
CA THR A 356 -14.73 14.76 -30.28
C THR A 356 -15.30 14.26 -28.95
N PHE A 357 -15.30 15.12 -27.96
CA PHE A 357 -15.86 14.83 -26.63
C PHE A 357 -17.00 15.83 -26.38
N PRO A 358 -18.26 15.44 -26.65
CA PRO A 358 -19.38 16.34 -26.43
C PRO A 358 -19.53 16.69 -24.96
N ALA A 359 -19.94 17.92 -24.66
CA ALA A 359 -20.23 18.36 -23.31
C ALA A 359 -21.21 17.40 -22.61
N ARG A 360 -21.03 17.21 -21.32
CA ARG A 360 -21.95 16.40 -20.50
C ARG A 360 -22.97 17.30 -19.81
N PRO A 361 -24.21 16.85 -19.67
CA PRO A 361 -25.15 17.54 -18.81
C PRO A 361 -24.61 17.49 -17.36
N ALA A 362 -24.72 18.62 -16.66
CA ALA A 362 -24.40 18.67 -15.24
C ALA A 362 -25.26 17.66 -14.49
N ALA A 363 -24.62 16.71 -13.82
CA ALA A 363 -25.34 15.78 -12.96
C ALA A 363 -25.89 16.55 -11.74
N ALA A 364 -27.15 16.33 -11.38
CA ALA A 364 -27.65 16.86 -10.12
C ALA A 364 -26.87 16.24 -8.96
N PRO A 365 -26.34 17.05 -8.01
CA PRO A 365 -25.63 16.52 -6.87
C PRO A 365 -26.55 15.61 -6.05
N ARG A 366 -26.11 14.38 -5.79
CA ARG A 366 -26.88 13.41 -4.98
C ARG A 366 -26.99 13.85 -3.52
N ARG A 367 -25.98 14.58 -3.04
CA ARG A 367 -25.92 15.12 -1.66
C ARG A 367 -25.20 16.46 -1.68
N ALA A 368 -25.82 17.49 -1.20
CA ALA A 368 -25.21 18.81 -1.06
C ALA A 368 -24.46 18.89 0.27
N GLY A 369 -23.15 19.12 0.23
CA GLY A 369 -22.30 19.34 1.42
C GLY A 369 -21.94 18.08 2.21
N GLY A 370 -20.99 18.21 3.13
CA GLY A 370 -20.56 17.16 4.03
C GLY A 370 -19.40 16.28 3.50
N LEU A 371 -19.12 15.21 4.23
CA LEU A 371 -18.07 14.27 3.86
C LEU A 371 -18.48 13.37 2.69
N PRO A 372 -17.55 12.97 1.82
CA PRO A 372 -17.85 12.26 0.56
C PRO A 372 -18.70 11.00 0.72
N LEU A 373 -18.47 10.22 1.78
CA LEU A 373 -19.14 8.94 2.03
C LEU A 373 -20.18 8.99 3.16
N ALA A 374 -20.63 10.18 3.54
CA ALA A 374 -21.64 10.32 4.57
C ALA A 374 -22.92 9.52 4.23
N GLY A 375 -23.42 8.74 5.21
CA GLY A 375 -24.58 7.87 5.10
C GLY A 375 -24.32 6.51 4.42
N LEU A 376 -23.08 6.19 4.09
CA LEU A 376 -22.65 4.84 3.75
C LEU A 376 -22.37 4.08 5.06
N ARG A 377 -22.86 2.84 5.20
CA ARG A 377 -22.58 1.97 6.35
C ARG A 377 -21.76 0.75 5.93
N VAL A 378 -20.66 0.50 6.64
CA VAL A 378 -19.74 -0.60 6.38
C VAL A 378 -19.59 -1.46 7.64
N VAL A 379 -19.79 -2.75 7.52
CA VAL A 379 -19.45 -3.72 8.55
C VAL A 379 -18.01 -4.19 8.34
N ASP A 380 -17.15 -3.94 9.33
CA ASP A 380 -15.73 -4.24 9.31
C ASP A 380 -15.45 -5.47 10.18
N LEU A 381 -15.30 -6.64 9.54
CA LEU A 381 -14.91 -7.89 10.18
C LEU A 381 -13.40 -8.11 10.18
N SER A 382 -12.65 -7.21 9.55
CA SER A 382 -11.22 -7.39 9.33
C SER A 382 -10.38 -7.19 10.57
N MET A 383 -9.16 -7.71 10.57
CA MET A 383 -8.22 -7.62 11.69
C MET A 383 -6.82 -7.23 11.20
N GLY A 384 -6.02 -6.70 12.10
CA GLY A 384 -4.64 -6.33 11.82
C GLY A 384 -4.52 -5.04 11.02
N TRP A 385 -3.86 -5.07 9.85
CA TRP A 385 -3.55 -3.84 9.12
C TRP A 385 -4.39 -3.64 7.84
N ALA A 386 -4.31 -4.55 6.89
CA ALA A 386 -4.83 -4.33 5.53
C ALA A 386 -6.33 -3.99 5.51
N GLY A 387 -7.17 -4.83 6.11
CA GLY A 387 -8.61 -4.61 6.15
C GLY A 387 -9.01 -3.39 6.99
N PRO A 388 -8.51 -3.23 8.24
CA PRO A 388 -8.75 -2.02 9.02
C PRO A 388 -8.29 -0.73 8.35
N LEU A 389 -7.20 -0.73 7.58
CA LEU A 389 -6.77 0.42 6.78
C LEU A 389 -7.77 0.75 5.66
N CYS A 390 -8.30 -0.27 4.97
CA CYS A 390 -9.35 -0.08 3.98
C CYS A 390 -10.56 0.66 4.59
N THR A 391 -11.11 0.10 5.66
CA THR A 391 -12.33 0.64 6.29
C THR A 391 -12.10 1.97 7.00
N ARG A 392 -10.88 2.22 7.53
CA ARG A 392 -10.49 3.52 8.07
C ARG A 392 -10.53 4.62 7.01
N GLN A 393 -10.03 4.37 5.79
CA GLN A 393 -10.10 5.38 4.73
C GLN A 393 -11.55 5.79 4.44
N LEU A 394 -12.48 4.83 4.45
CA LEU A 394 -13.89 5.13 4.27
C LEU A 394 -14.46 5.88 5.48
N ALA A 395 -14.05 5.50 6.69
CA ALA A 395 -14.44 6.19 7.92
C ALA A 395 -13.94 7.65 7.93
N ASP A 396 -12.68 7.90 7.55
CA ASP A 396 -12.12 9.26 7.44
C ASP A 396 -12.90 10.12 6.44
N LEU A 397 -13.44 9.51 5.40
CA LEU A 397 -14.28 10.14 4.38
C LEU A 397 -15.78 10.21 4.73
N GLY A 398 -16.17 9.77 5.92
CA GLY A 398 -17.52 9.96 6.46
C GLY A 398 -18.43 8.75 6.47
N ALA A 399 -17.97 7.57 6.03
CA ALA A 399 -18.73 6.35 6.19
C ALA A 399 -18.90 5.99 7.67
N GLU A 400 -20.06 5.45 8.04
CA GLU A 400 -20.30 4.80 9.32
C GLU A 400 -19.70 3.39 9.26
N VAL A 401 -18.61 3.18 9.98
CA VAL A 401 -17.91 1.89 10.00
C VAL A 401 -18.13 1.22 11.34
N LEU A 402 -18.72 0.02 11.31
CA LEU A 402 -18.96 -0.83 12.48
C LEU A 402 -17.86 -1.89 12.54
N LYS A 403 -16.87 -1.66 13.39
CA LYS A 403 -15.78 -2.61 13.67
C LYS A 403 -16.31 -3.71 14.58
N VAL A 404 -16.32 -4.95 14.11
CA VAL A 404 -16.79 -6.12 14.84
C VAL A 404 -15.61 -6.92 15.34
N GLU A 405 -15.54 -7.15 16.65
CA GLU A 405 -14.52 -7.97 17.30
C GLU A 405 -15.18 -9.06 18.15
N ALA A 406 -14.40 -9.98 18.70
CA ALA A 406 -14.88 -10.95 19.68
C ALA A 406 -14.07 -10.83 20.98
N LEU A 407 -14.72 -11.03 22.11
CA LEU A 407 -14.04 -11.02 23.43
C LEU A 407 -12.95 -12.10 23.52
N GLN A 408 -13.20 -13.25 22.86
CA GLN A 408 -12.29 -14.40 22.84
C GLN A 408 -11.08 -14.18 21.93
N TYR A 409 -11.26 -13.37 20.89
CA TYR A 409 -10.25 -13.06 19.85
C TYR A 409 -10.39 -11.60 19.41
N PRO A 410 -9.99 -10.64 20.27
CA PRO A 410 -9.91 -9.24 19.84
C PRO A 410 -8.95 -9.08 18.66
N ASP A 411 -9.03 -7.97 17.98
CA ASP A 411 -8.05 -7.65 16.92
C ASP A 411 -6.63 -7.82 17.48
N TRP A 412 -5.81 -8.64 16.82
CA TRP A 412 -4.47 -8.97 17.31
C TRP A 412 -3.53 -7.76 17.36
N TRP A 413 -3.90 -6.65 16.75
CA TRP A 413 -3.21 -5.37 16.91
C TRP A 413 -3.55 -4.65 18.22
N ARG A 414 -4.46 -5.19 19.00
CA ARG A 414 -4.59 -4.85 20.43
C ARG A 414 -3.51 -5.50 21.29
N GLY A 415 -2.67 -6.36 20.69
CA GLY A 415 -1.58 -7.12 21.31
C GLY A 415 -1.80 -8.61 21.31
N VAL A 416 -0.70 -9.36 21.38
CA VAL A 416 -0.68 -10.84 21.30
C VAL A 416 -0.09 -11.49 22.55
N ASP A 417 0.06 -10.75 23.65
CA ASP A 417 0.62 -11.27 24.91
C ASP A 417 -0.39 -12.24 25.57
N PRO A 418 -0.01 -13.51 25.81
CA PRO A 418 -0.93 -14.50 26.40
C PRO A 418 -1.05 -14.43 27.92
N ARG A 419 -0.23 -13.60 28.60
CA ARG A 419 -0.18 -13.53 30.05
C ARG A 419 -1.44 -12.88 30.65
N ASP A 420 -1.94 -13.40 31.76
CA ASP A 420 -3.14 -12.88 32.42
C ASP A 420 -3.01 -11.42 32.85
N ALA A 421 -1.79 -10.98 33.24
CA ALA A 421 -1.52 -9.58 33.58
C ALA A 421 -1.82 -8.61 32.43
N PHE A 422 -1.57 -9.01 31.17
CA PHE A 422 -1.88 -8.21 30.00
C PHE A 422 -3.39 -7.88 29.91
N PHE A 423 -4.22 -8.83 30.27
CA PHE A 423 -5.69 -8.67 30.28
C PHE A 423 -6.17 -7.90 31.53
N ALA A 424 -5.63 -8.22 32.72
CA ALA A 424 -6.00 -7.56 33.96
C ALA A 424 -5.68 -6.05 33.95
N GLU A 425 -4.56 -5.67 33.33
CA GLU A 425 -4.11 -4.29 33.20
C GLU A 425 -4.68 -3.59 31.95
N ARG A 426 -5.55 -4.26 31.20
CA ARG A 426 -6.13 -3.78 29.93
C ARG A 426 -5.06 -3.26 28.95
N GLN A 427 -3.92 -3.93 28.86
CA GLN A 427 -2.85 -3.54 27.94
C GLN A 427 -3.31 -3.56 26.47
N TYR A 428 -4.29 -4.42 26.14
CA TYR A 428 -4.95 -4.48 24.83
C TYR A 428 -5.71 -3.19 24.44
N GLU A 429 -5.94 -2.25 25.38
CA GLU A 429 -6.52 -0.94 25.09
C GLU A 429 -5.46 0.15 24.85
N LYS A 430 -4.18 -0.17 25.09
CA LYS A 430 -3.09 0.80 25.04
C LYS A 430 -2.23 0.74 23.78
N ASP A 431 -2.53 -0.19 22.87
CA ASP A 431 -1.72 -0.36 21.66
C ASP A 431 -2.06 0.72 20.62
N ILE A 432 -1.10 1.56 20.35
CA ILE A 432 -1.26 2.69 19.43
C ILE A 432 -1.49 2.25 17.97
N ARG A 433 -1.04 1.05 17.58
CA ARG A 433 -1.24 0.49 16.24
C ARG A 433 -2.73 0.26 15.94
N PHE A 434 -3.46 -0.29 16.91
CA PHE A 434 -4.91 -0.41 16.79
C PHE A 434 -5.55 0.97 16.63
N CYS A 435 -5.06 1.96 17.36
CA CYS A 435 -5.63 3.31 17.39
C CYS A 435 -5.53 4.01 16.01
N VAL A 436 -4.38 3.95 15.34
CA VAL A 436 -4.21 4.61 14.04
C VAL A 436 -5.05 3.98 12.94
N LEU A 437 -5.39 2.69 13.05
CA LEU A 437 -6.16 1.97 12.03
C LEU A 437 -7.67 1.94 12.27
N ASN A 438 -8.12 2.29 13.47
CA ASN A 438 -9.53 2.16 13.81
C ASN A 438 -10.20 3.48 14.27
N ARG A 439 -9.52 4.63 14.05
CA ARG A 439 -10.15 5.95 14.27
C ARG A 439 -11.40 6.12 13.41
N ASN A 440 -12.30 6.95 13.85
CA ASN A 440 -13.58 7.25 13.19
C ASN A 440 -14.53 6.05 13.02
N LYS A 441 -14.25 4.90 13.66
CA LYS A 441 -15.12 3.71 13.65
C LYS A 441 -15.90 3.58 14.95
N ALA A 442 -17.06 2.92 14.90
CA ALA A 442 -17.78 2.41 16.07
C ALA A 442 -17.36 0.97 16.34
N GLY A 443 -17.07 0.61 17.59
CA GLY A 443 -16.60 -0.71 17.99
C GLY A 443 -17.65 -1.54 18.72
N ILE A 444 -17.97 -2.70 18.18
CA ILE A 444 -18.86 -3.68 18.82
C ILE A 444 -18.20 -5.03 18.97
N THR A 445 -18.72 -5.85 19.88
CA THR A 445 -18.27 -7.23 20.04
C THR A 445 -19.39 -8.21 19.73
N LEU A 446 -19.08 -9.26 18.96
CA LEU A 446 -19.94 -10.38 18.65
C LEU A 446 -19.13 -11.67 18.61
N ASP A 447 -19.52 -12.67 19.37
CA ASP A 447 -19.00 -14.03 19.18
C ASP A 447 -19.65 -14.67 17.95
N LEU A 448 -19.03 -14.54 16.78
CA LEU A 448 -19.54 -15.07 15.52
C LEU A 448 -19.54 -16.62 15.46
N SER A 449 -18.88 -17.28 16.39
CA SER A 449 -18.93 -18.74 16.53
C SER A 449 -20.22 -19.22 17.21
N SER A 450 -20.92 -18.31 17.88
CA SER A 450 -22.25 -18.57 18.46
C SER A 450 -23.37 -18.30 17.44
N ALA A 451 -24.43 -19.09 17.52
CA ALA A 451 -25.61 -18.89 16.68
C ALA A 451 -26.24 -17.50 16.86
N GLU A 452 -26.24 -16.97 18.08
CA GLU A 452 -26.78 -15.65 18.41
C GLU A 452 -25.92 -14.52 17.83
N GLY A 453 -24.59 -14.59 17.99
CA GLY A 453 -23.67 -13.61 17.41
C GLY A 453 -23.73 -13.59 15.89
N ALA A 454 -23.77 -14.76 15.25
CA ALA A 454 -23.95 -14.88 13.80
C ALA A 454 -25.31 -14.31 13.33
N ALA A 455 -26.40 -14.52 14.10
CA ALA A 455 -27.71 -13.96 13.79
C ALA A 455 -27.73 -12.43 13.92
N LEU A 456 -27.07 -11.88 14.94
CA LEU A 456 -26.94 -10.43 15.10
C LEU A 456 -26.13 -9.80 13.95
N LEU A 457 -25.04 -10.45 13.51
CA LEU A 457 -24.29 -9.97 12.36
C LEU A 457 -25.16 -9.93 11.09
N ARG A 458 -25.95 -10.98 10.82
CA ARG A 458 -26.86 -10.98 9.66
C ARG A 458 -27.87 -9.84 9.74
N ARG A 459 -28.38 -9.52 10.94
CA ARG A 459 -29.26 -8.35 11.12
C ARG A 459 -28.56 -7.04 10.79
N LEU A 460 -27.30 -6.84 11.25
CA LEU A 460 -26.50 -5.66 10.92
C LEU A 460 -26.25 -5.53 9.42
N VAL A 461 -26.01 -6.65 8.73
CA VAL A 461 -25.73 -6.67 7.29
C VAL A 461 -26.96 -6.26 6.46
N ARG A 462 -28.20 -6.49 6.92
CA ARG A 462 -29.41 -6.03 6.23
C ARG A 462 -29.45 -4.53 6.01
N ASP A 463 -28.85 -3.76 6.93
CA ASP A 463 -28.81 -2.30 6.88
C ASP A 463 -27.43 -1.78 6.46
N ALA A 464 -26.49 -2.64 6.11
CA ALA A 464 -25.15 -2.28 5.67
C ALA A 464 -25.05 -2.21 4.13
N ASP A 465 -24.25 -1.29 3.65
CA ASP A 465 -23.92 -1.15 2.23
C ASP A 465 -22.79 -2.08 1.81
N ALA A 466 -21.89 -2.35 2.75
CA ALA A 466 -20.73 -3.19 2.48
C ALA A 466 -20.26 -3.99 3.70
N VAL A 467 -19.56 -5.09 3.41
CA VAL A 467 -18.80 -5.90 4.38
C VAL A 467 -17.35 -6.00 3.91
N VAL A 468 -16.40 -5.83 4.83
CA VAL A 468 -14.97 -6.02 4.56
C VAL A 468 -14.42 -7.05 5.53
N GLU A 469 -13.67 -8.04 5.01
CA GLU A 469 -13.02 -9.06 5.81
C GLU A 469 -11.65 -9.45 5.22
N ASN A 470 -10.74 -9.91 6.08
CA ASN A 470 -9.42 -10.42 5.67
C ASN A 470 -9.05 -11.72 6.42
N TYR A 471 -10.05 -12.52 6.73
CA TYR A 471 -9.84 -13.84 7.32
C TYR A 471 -9.25 -14.81 6.31
N ALA A 472 -8.80 -15.94 6.81
CA ALA A 472 -8.51 -17.06 5.97
C ALA A 472 -9.79 -17.58 5.29
N ARG A 473 -9.66 -17.91 4.01
CA ARG A 473 -10.77 -18.23 3.11
C ARG A 473 -11.85 -19.15 3.70
N GLU A 474 -11.45 -20.10 4.52
CA GLU A 474 -12.37 -21.09 5.09
C GLU A 474 -13.18 -20.59 6.30
N VAL A 475 -12.85 -19.44 6.89
CA VAL A 475 -13.45 -18.98 8.16
C VAL A 475 -14.91 -18.61 8.00
N LEU A 476 -15.22 -17.64 7.15
CA LEU A 476 -16.60 -17.18 6.97
C LEU A 476 -17.54 -18.26 6.41
N PRO A 477 -17.15 -19.09 5.43
CA PRO A 477 -17.96 -20.23 5.01
C PRO A 477 -18.30 -21.20 6.15
N LYS A 478 -17.34 -21.53 7.03
CA LYS A 478 -17.59 -22.39 8.21
C LYS A 478 -18.59 -21.77 9.20
N LEU A 479 -18.65 -20.44 9.26
CA LEU A 479 -19.60 -19.71 10.11
C LEU A 479 -20.94 -19.45 9.40
N GLY A 480 -21.08 -19.78 8.13
CA GLY A 480 -22.27 -19.45 7.31
C GLY A 480 -22.45 -17.95 7.12
N LEU A 481 -21.34 -17.21 7.03
CA LEU A 481 -21.26 -15.75 6.93
C LEU A 481 -20.48 -15.29 5.69
N ASP A 482 -20.31 -16.16 4.71
CA ASP A 482 -19.71 -15.84 3.42
C ASP A 482 -20.63 -14.96 2.55
N TYR A 483 -20.10 -14.48 1.43
CA TYR A 483 -20.88 -13.65 0.52
C TYR A 483 -22.18 -14.33 0.05
N ALA A 484 -22.13 -15.63 -0.22
CA ALA A 484 -23.31 -16.38 -0.68
C ALA A 484 -24.43 -16.43 0.38
N ALA A 485 -24.06 -16.47 1.65
CA ALA A 485 -25.00 -16.42 2.76
C ALA A 485 -25.51 -14.99 3.02
N LEU A 486 -24.60 -14.00 3.08
CA LEU A 486 -24.96 -12.61 3.41
C LEU A 486 -25.70 -11.90 2.29
N SER A 487 -25.43 -12.20 1.03
CA SER A 487 -26.15 -11.64 -0.11
C SER A 487 -27.61 -12.10 -0.22
N ARG A 488 -28.00 -13.20 0.46
CA ARG A 488 -29.43 -13.57 0.62
C ARG A 488 -30.16 -12.64 1.59
N GLU A 489 -29.45 -12.12 2.59
CA GLU A 489 -30.01 -11.13 3.54
C GLU A 489 -30.07 -9.73 2.92
N ARG A 490 -29.06 -9.41 2.09
CA ARG A 490 -28.93 -8.13 1.39
C ARG A 490 -28.50 -8.36 -0.07
N PRO A 491 -29.43 -8.47 -1.04
CA PRO A 491 -29.12 -8.81 -2.43
C PRO A 491 -28.19 -7.82 -3.15
N ASP A 492 -28.20 -6.57 -2.75
CA ASP A 492 -27.35 -5.50 -3.29
C ASP A 492 -26.06 -5.26 -2.47
N LEU A 493 -25.70 -6.21 -1.58
CA LEU A 493 -24.51 -6.12 -0.75
C LEU A 493 -23.24 -6.10 -1.60
N VAL A 494 -22.31 -5.21 -1.24
CA VAL A 494 -20.93 -5.28 -1.71
C VAL A 494 -20.07 -5.92 -0.61
N MET A 495 -19.33 -6.98 -0.93
CA MET A 495 -18.42 -7.60 0.03
C MET A 495 -17.02 -7.71 -0.53
N VAL A 496 -16.02 -7.26 0.23
CA VAL A 496 -14.60 -7.38 -0.11
C VAL A 496 -13.97 -8.42 0.82
N SER A 497 -13.48 -9.50 0.21
CA SER A 497 -12.66 -10.51 0.87
C SER A 497 -11.21 -10.35 0.44
N MET A 498 -10.29 -10.34 1.41
CA MET A 498 -8.87 -10.04 1.19
C MET A 498 -7.97 -11.21 1.63
N PRO A 499 -8.11 -12.41 1.07
CA PRO A 499 -7.19 -13.50 1.36
C PRO A 499 -5.79 -13.20 0.78
N ALA A 500 -4.75 -13.72 1.43
CA ALA A 500 -3.37 -13.42 1.07
C ALA A 500 -3.04 -13.68 -0.41
N PHE A 501 -3.43 -14.85 -0.94
CA PHE A 501 -3.18 -15.29 -2.32
C PHE A 501 -4.46 -15.42 -3.16
N GLY A 502 -5.56 -14.82 -2.69
CA GLY A 502 -6.87 -14.89 -3.35
C GLY A 502 -7.69 -16.11 -2.97
N GLY A 503 -8.98 -16.09 -3.31
CA GLY A 503 -9.93 -17.17 -3.05
C GLY A 503 -9.80 -18.37 -3.99
N THR A 504 -8.97 -18.27 -5.04
CA THR A 504 -8.77 -19.30 -6.08
C THR A 504 -7.28 -19.57 -6.32
N GLY A 505 -6.98 -20.63 -7.05
CA GLY A 505 -5.60 -21.00 -7.39
C GLY A 505 -4.95 -21.94 -6.36
N PRO A 506 -3.75 -22.49 -6.68
CA PRO A 506 -3.05 -23.48 -5.85
C PRO A 506 -2.72 -23.00 -4.42
N TRP A 507 -2.42 -21.73 -4.23
CA TRP A 507 -2.00 -21.17 -2.94
C TRP A 507 -3.14 -20.47 -2.16
N ARG A 508 -4.40 -20.71 -2.54
CA ARG A 508 -5.58 -20.09 -1.92
C ARG A 508 -5.68 -20.28 -0.39
N ASP A 509 -5.05 -21.33 0.15
CA ASP A 509 -5.06 -21.64 1.58
C ASP A 509 -3.77 -21.20 2.29
N ALA A 510 -2.81 -20.60 1.57
CA ALA A 510 -1.57 -20.10 2.13
C ALA A 510 -1.83 -18.91 3.07
N ARG A 511 -1.06 -18.84 4.15
CA ARG A 511 -1.10 -17.75 5.12
C ARG A 511 -0.04 -16.72 4.79
N ALA A 512 -0.35 -15.45 5.02
CA ALA A 512 0.63 -14.39 4.88
C ALA A 512 0.36 -13.24 5.85
N TYR A 513 1.40 -12.49 6.10
CA TYR A 513 1.41 -11.11 6.59
C TYR A 513 2.02 -10.21 5.51
N GLY A 514 2.04 -8.90 5.72
CA GLY A 514 2.57 -7.96 4.73
C GLY A 514 3.99 -8.28 4.25
N SER A 515 4.88 -8.73 5.14
CA SER A 515 6.23 -9.18 4.77
C SER A 515 6.24 -10.45 3.93
N THR A 516 5.35 -11.41 4.24
CA THR A 516 5.22 -12.65 3.45
C THR A 516 4.75 -12.34 2.02
N LEU A 517 3.79 -11.41 1.89
CA LEU A 517 3.30 -10.93 0.59
C LEU A 517 4.43 -10.25 -0.20
N GLU A 518 5.24 -9.45 0.48
CA GLU A 518 6.43 -8.84 -0.11
C GLU A 518 7.42 -9.92 -0.60
N HIS A 519 7.70 -10.93 0.22
CA HIS A 519 8.57 -12.05 -0.16
C HIS A 519 8.09 -12.75 -1.43
N ALA A 520 6.77 -12.99 -1.54
CA ALA A 520 6.16 -13.67 -2.69
C ALA A 520 6.03 -12.79 -3.95
N SER A 521 6.22 -11.47 -3.84
CA SER A 521 5.94 -10.52 -4.92
C SER A 521 7.06 -10.34 -5.95
N GLY A 522 8.22 -10.91 -5.70
CA GLY A 522 9.43 -10.67 -6.49
C GLY A 522 10.19 -9.38 -6.11
N LEU A 523 9.60 -8.50 -5.29
CA LEU A 523 10.24 -7.25 -4.88
C LEU A 523 11.61 -7.45 -4.21
N PRO A 524 11.82 -8.44 -3.31
CA PRO A 524 13.13 -8.68 -2.73
C PRO A 524 14.20 -9.03 -3.77
N SER A 525 13.84 -9.70 -4.86
CA SER A 525 14.79 -10.13 -5.89
C SER A 525 15.37 -8.96 -6.71
N VAL A 526 14.70 -7.82 -6.72
CA VAL A 526 15.14 -6.60 -7.43
C VAL A 526 15.62 -5.50 -6.48
N SER A 527 15.61 -5.76 -5.16
CA SER A 527 15.98 -4.82 -4.10
C SER A 527 17.38 -5.07 -3.57
N GLY A 528 18.07 -3.99 -3.15
CA GLY A 528 19.39 -4.03 -2.54
C GLY A 528 20.55 -4.11 -3.55
N GLU A 529 21.76 -4.20 -3.05
CA GLU A 529 22.98 -4.29 -3.87
C GLU A 529 23.06 -5.63 -4.59
N ALA A 530 23.74 -5.66 -5.75
CA ALA A 530 23.83 -6.86 -6.58
C ALA A 530 24.43 -8.07 -5.84
N HIS A 531 25.33 -7.84 -4.90
CA HIS A 531 26.01 -8.89 -4.11
C HIS A 531 25.26 -9.28 -2.82
N TRP A 532 24.16 -8.58 -2.47
CA TRP A 532 23.35 -8.94 -1.30
C TRP A 532 22.38 -10.09 -1.62
N PRO A 533 21.86 -10.79 -0.60
CA PRO A 533 20.69 -11.63 -0.78
C PRO A 533 19.50 -10.80 -1.29
N PRO A 534 18.44 -11.44 -1.80
CA PRO A 534 17.16 -10.75 -1.99
C PRO A 534 16.76 -10.03 -0.71
N THR A 535 16.41 -8.74 -0.81
CA THR A 535 16.35 -7.85 0.34
C THR A 535 14.91 -7.44 0.66
N THR A 536 14.46 -7.77 1.87
CA THR A 536 13.17 -7.37 2.46
C THR A 536 13.24 -5.93 3.01
N ASN A 537 12.16 -5.19 2.83
CA ASN A 537 11.99 -3.88 3.43
C ASN A 537 11.52 -3.95 4.88
N GLN A 538 11.71 -2.85 5.60
CA GLN A 538 11.25 -2.70 6.98
C GLN A 538 9.81 -2.15 7.07
N LEU A 539 9.08 -2.09 5.97
CA LEU A 539 7.72 -1.52 5.92
C LEU A 539 6.61 -2.57 5.94
N ALA A 540 6.89 -3.81 5.53
CA ALA A 540 5.88 -4.85 5.30
C ALA A 540 4.79 -4.39 4.30
N TYR A 541 5.20 -3.93 3.14
CA TYR A 541 4.38 -3.29 2.10
C TYR A 541 3.06 -4.00 1.78
N GLY A 542 3.01 -5.33 1.90
CA GLY A 542 1.84 -6.10 1.50
C GLY A 542 0.54 -5.68 2.20
N ASP A 543 0.60 -5.41 3.50
CA ASP A 543 -0.58 -4.99 4.27
C ASP A 543 -1.13 -3.62 3.84
N PRO A 544 -0.34 -2.53 3.89
CA PRO A 544 -0.89 -1.22 3.54
C PRO A 544 -1.28 -1.12 2.06
N ILE A 545 -0.54 -1.72 1.15
CA ILE A 545 -0.91 -1.74 -0.28
C ILE A 545 -2.17 -2.57 -0.51
N GLY A 546 -2.34 -3.70 0.20
CA GLY A 546 -3.58 -4.47 0.21
C GLY A 546 -4.77 -3.62 0.65
N GLY A 547 -4.63 -2.89 1.76
CA GLY A 547 -5.66 -2.00 2.30
C GLY A 547 -6.08 -0.87 1.36
N LEU A 548 -5.10 -0.21 0.70
CA LEU A 548 -5.37 0.83 -0.30
C LEU A 548 -6.14 0.28 -1.51
N ASN A 549 -5.74 -0.88 -2.03
CA ASN A 549 -6.41 -1.54 -3.15
C ASN A 549 -7.80 -2.07 -2.78
N ALA A 550 -8.00 -2.52 -1.55
CA ALA A 550 -9.31 -2.91 -1.06
C ALA A 550 -10.29 -1.73 -1.03
N ALA A 551 -9.84 -0.56 -0.58
CA ALA A 551 -10.64 0.66 -0.64
C ALA A 551 -10.99 1.04 -2.07
N ALA A 552 -10.03 0.95 -3.02
CA ALA A 552 -10.28 1.18 -4.44
C ALA A 552 -11.34 0.22 -5.00
N SER A 553 -11.23 -1.07 -4.66
CA SER A 553 -12.19 -2.10 -5.06
C SER A 553 -13.60 -1.82 -4.57
N LEU A 554 -13.68 -1.51 -3.29
CA LEU A 554 -14.96 -1.24 -2.62
C LEU A 554 -15.64 -0.01 -3.21
N LEU A 555 -14.89 1.08 -3.43
CA LEU A 555 -15.41 2.31 -4.02
C LEU A 555 -15.88 2.10 -5.46
N ALA A 556 -15.12 1.35 -6.28
CA ALA A 556 -15.53 1.02 -7.64
C ALA A 556 -16.83 0.19 -7.66
N ALA A 557 -16.93 -0.82 -6.78
CA ALA A 557 -18.14 -1.64 -6.65
C ALA A 557 -19.35 -0.84 -6.14
N LEU A 558 -19.14 0.07 -5.18
CA LEU A 558 -20.20 0.95 -4.66
C LEU A 558 -20.68 1.98 -5.69
N LEU A 559 -19.79 2.52 -6.52
CA LEU A 559 -20.17 3.38 -7.64
C LEU A 559 -21.02 2.64 -8.67
N HIS A 560 -20.68 1.38 -8.96
CA HIS A 560 -21.51 0.51 -9.80
C HIS A 560 -22.88 0.31 -9.16
N ARG A 561 -22.93 -0.13 -7.90
CA ARG A 561 -24.17 -0.36 -7.15
C ARG A 561 -25.04 0.90 -7.09
N ALA A 562 -24.44 2.06 -6.84
CA ALA A 562 -25.18 3.33 -6.76
C ALA A 562 -25.91 3.69 -8.06
N ARG A 563 -25.44 3.17 -9.20
CA ARG A 563 -26.02 3.37 -10.53
C ARG A 563 -27.02 2.29 -10.92
N THR A 564 -26.75 1.02 -10.56
CA THR A 564 -27.48 -0.16 -11.06
C THR A 564 -28.39 -0.81 -10.01
N GLY A 565 -28.15 -0.56 -8.73
CA GLY A 565 -28.76 -1.31 -7.62
C GLY A 565 -28.15 -2.68 -7.38
N GLU A 566 -27.08 -3.06 -8.09
CA GLU A 566 -26.50 -4.39 -8.03
C GLU A 566 -25.24 -4.43 -7.17
N GLY A 567 -25.26 -5.27 -6.13
CA GLY A 567 -24.09 -5.61 -5.34
C GLY A 567 -23.24 -6.70 -5.95
N GLN A 568 -22.05 -6.94 -5.38
CA GLN A 568 -21.13 -7.97 -5.84
C GLN A 568 -20.08 -8.34 -4.79
N HIS A 569 -19.47 -9.51 -4.98
CA HIS A 569 -18.30 -9.93 -4.25
C HIS A 569 -17.02 -9.46 -4.96
N VAL A 570 -16.05 -9.06 -4.16
CA VAL A 570 -14.68 -8.74 -4.61
C VAL A 570 -13.73 -9.73 -3.94
N ASP A 571 -13.01 -10.51 -4.74
CA ASP A 571 -11.90 -11.36 -4.28
C ASP A 571 -10.58 -10.63 -4.56
N LEU A 572 -9.97 -10.07 -3.52
CA LEU A 572 -8.72 -9.33 -3.61
C LEU A 572 -7.55 -10.17 -3.08
N ALA A 573 -6.72 -10.69 -3.95
CA ALA A 573 -5.46 -11.32 -3.55
C ALA A 573 -4.47 -10.24 -3.12
N GLN A 574 -4.11 -10.20 -1.85
CA GLN A 574 -3.22 -9.15 -1.33
C GLN A 574 -1.84 -9.18 -2.00
N VAL A 575 -1.31 -10.36 -2.35
CA VAL A 575 -0.03 -10.49 -3.08
C VAL A 575 -0.06 -9.81 -4.45
N GLU A 576 -1.19 -9.89 -5.16
CA GLU A 576 -1.33 -9.26 -6.48
C GLU A 576 -1.29 -7.72 -6.38
N CYS A 577 -1.66 -7.15 -5.22
CA CYS A 577 -1.55 -5.72 -4.96
C CYS A 577 -0.09 -5.22 -4.96
N MET A 578 0.88 -6.10 -4.77
CA MET A 578 2.31 -5.78 -4.80
C MET A 578 2.87 -5.67 -6.22
N PHE A 579 2.25 -6.32 -7.21
CA PHE A 579 2.82 -6.40 -8.56
C PHE A 579 2.96 -5.04 -9.27
N PRO A 580 2.05 -4.07 -9.11
CA PRO A 580 2.28 -2.72 -9.63
C PRO A 580 3.55 -2.03 -9.11
N LEU A 581 4.02 -2.35 -7.91
CA LEU A 581 5.25 -1.80 -7.35
C LEU A 581 6.49 -2.34 -8.05
N VAL A 582 6.42 -3.57 -8.56
CA VAL A 582 7.49 -4.25 -9.31
C VAL A 582 7.25 -4.25 -10.82
N ALA A 583 6.24 -3.52 -11.29
CA ALA A 583 5.87 -3.46 -12.70
C ALA A 583 7.04 -3.12 -13.66
N PRO A 584 7.96 -2.17 -13.36
CA PRO A 584 9.08 -1.89 -14.25
C PRO A 584 9.90 -3.14 -14.61
N TRP A 585 10.16 -4.00 -13.62
CA TRP A 585 10.92 -5.25 -13.81
C TRP A 585 10.10 -6.35 -14.47
N ILE A 586 8.79 -6.43 -14.16
CA ILE A 586 7.87 -7.38 -14.79
C ILE A 586 7.74 -7.09 -16.29
N VAL A 587 7.49 -5.84 -16.67
CA VAL A 587 7.38 -5.46 -18.09
C VAL A 587 8.72 -5.60 -18.80
N ALA A 588 9.85 -5.29 -18.13
CA ALA A 588 11.17 -5.49 -18.68
C ALA A 588 11.45 -6.97 -18.96
N GLN A 589 11.22 -7.85 -17.98
CA GLN A 589 11.39 -9.29 -18.12
C GLN A 589 10.54 -9.84 -19.28
N SER A 590 9.28 -9.42 -19.35
CA SER A 590 8.38 -9.91 -20.40
C SER A 590 8.71 -9.37 -21.78
N ALA A 591 9.12 -8.11 -21.87
CA ALA A 591 9.39 -7.44 -23.15
C ALA A 591 10.77 -7.76 -23.74
N THR A 592 11.78 -8.01 -22.88
CA THR A 592 13.18 -8.15 -23.30
C THR A 592 13.84 -9.45 -22.86
N GLY A 593 13.16 -10.29 -22.09
CA GLY A 593 13.73 -11.51 -21.49
C GLY A 593 14.62 -11.26 -20.27
N SER A 594 14.75 -10.00 -19.81
CA SER A 594 15.57 -9.64 -18.64
C SER A 594 14.91 -8.53 -17.81
N PRO A 595 14.86 -8.63 -16.47
CA PRO A 595 14.37 -7.55 -15.62
C PRO A 595 15.37 -6.39 -15.51
N GLY A 596 16.60 -6.55 -16.04
CA GLY A 596 17.73 -5.67 -15.78
C GLY A 596 18.48 -6.00 -14.48
N PRO A 597 19.65 -5.38 -14.26
CA PRO A 597 20.46 -5.62 -13.08
C PRO A 597 19.87 -4.98 -11.82
N ARG A 598 20.18 -5.53 -10.65
CA ARG A 598 20.03 -4.81 -9.39
C ARG A 598 21.07 -3.71 -9.30
N LEU A 599 20.65 -2.48 -9.12
CA LEU A 599 21.53 -1.30 -9.13
C LEU A 599 21.82 -0.75 -7.72
N GLY A 600 21.28 -1.39 -6.67
CA GLY A 600 21.40 -0.86 -5.31
C GLY A 600 20.76 0.52 -5.21
N ASN A 601 21.56 1.48 -4.74
CA ASN A 601 21.11 2.87 -4.61
C ASN A 601 21.27 3.70 -5.89
N ARG A 602 21.71 3.13 -6.99
CA ARG A 602 21.85 3.79 -8.30
C ARG A 602 20.56 3.70 -9.12
N HIS A 603 20.46 4.51 -10.16
CA HIS A 603 19.31 4.56 -11.06
C HIS A 603 19.76 4.38 -12.51
N PRO A 604 18.98 3.72 -13.39
CA PRO A 604 19.41 3.51 -14.78
C PRO A 604 19.58 4.80 -15.58
N GLU A 605 18.82 5.83 -15.31
CA GLU A 605 18.82 7.09 -16.07
C GLU A 605 19.35 8.29 -15.28
N HIS A 606 19.03 8.39 -13.99
CA HIS A 606 19.45 9.52 -13.12
C HIS A 606 20.89 9.31 -12.64
N VAL A 607 21.78 10.23 -12.92
CA VAL A 607 23.21 10.09 -12.58
C VAL A 607 23.82 11.46 -12.25
N PRO A 608 24.46 11.60 -11.07
CA PRO A 608 24.49 10.69 -9.93
C PRO A 608 23.12 10.45 -9.27
N HIS A 609 22.98 9.26 -8.70
CA HIS A 609 21.82 8.90 -7.89
C HIS A 609 22.31 7.99 -6.76
N GLY A 610 21.99 8.34 -5.52
CA GLY A 610 22.49 7.58 -4.39
C GLY A 610 21.99 8.07 -3.04
N CYS A 611 22.49 7.41 -2.00
CA CYS A 611 22.29 7.77 -0.61
C CYS A 611 23.64 8.08 0.02
N PHE A 612 23.81 9.29 0.53
CA PHE A 612 25.11 9.83 0.93
C PHE A 612 25.12 10.15 2.42
N PRO A 613 26.25 9.87 3.14
CA PRO A 613 26.36 10.12 4.56
C PRO A 613 26.40 11.63 4.84
N CYS A 614 25.73 12.05 5.90
CA CYS A 614 25.77 13.39 6.43
C CYS A 614 26.42 13.40 7.82
N ALA A 615 26.51 14.57 8.46
CA ALA A 615 27.02 14.68 9.81
C ALA A 615 26.18 13.84 10.80
N GLY A 616 26.84 13.26 11.79
CA GLY A 616 26.23 12.31 12.72
C GLY A 616 25.84 11.00 11.99
N GLU A 617 24.64 10.52 12.25
CA GLU A 617 24.08 9.30 11.61
C GLU A 617 23.13 9.63 10.46
N GLY A 618 23.15 10.90 9.97
CA GLY A 618 22.24 11.36 8.92
C GLY A 618 22.59 10.81 7.55
N TRP A 619 21.56 10.61 6.71
CA TRP A 619 21.70 10.19 5.32
C TRP A 619 20.83 11.06 4.41
N LEU A 620 21.32 11.34 3.21
CA LEU A 620 20.67 12.16 2.21
C LEU A 620 20.53 11.38 0.89
N ALA A 621 19.32 11.19 0.43
CA ALA A 621 19.05 10.71 -0.92
C ALA A 621 19.18 11.87 -1.91
N VAL A 622 19.92 11.68 -2.99
CA VAL A 622 20.14 12.68 -4.06
C VAL A 622 19.90 12.03 -5.41
N ALA A 623 19.21 12.74 -6.30
CA ALA A 623 18.96 12.31 -7.68
C ALA A 623 19.17 13.47 -8.65
N VAL A 624 20.09 13.29 -9.60
CA VAL A 624 20.31 14.20 -10.72
C VAL A 624 19.53 13.69 -11.92
N THR A 625 18.42 14.35 -12.19
CA THR A 625 17.43 13.91 -13.19
C THR A 625 17.75 14.36 -14.60
N ASP A 626 18.44 15.49 -14.75
CA ASP A 626 18.72 16.15 -16.02
C ASP A 626 19.99 17.02 -15.94
N GLU A 627 20.28 17.75 -17.00
CA GLU A 627 21.44 18.64 -17.08
C GLU A 627 21.33 19.85 -16.16
N ALA A 628 20.12 20.41 -16.00
CA ALA A 628 19.91 21.55 -15.11
C ALA A 628 20.18 21.16 -13.64
N ALA A 629 19.70 20.01 -13.22
CA ALA A 629 19.98 19.43 -11.90
C ALA A 629 21.48 19.09 -11.72
N TRP A 630 22.18 18.65 -12.78
CA TRP A 630 23.63 18.44 -12.74
C TRP A 630 24.39 19.75 -12.44
N HIS A 631 24.08 20.81 -13.17
CA HIS A 631 24.69 22.11 -12.92
C HIS A 631 24.28 22.67 -11.54
N GLY A 632 23.06 22.45 -11.10
CA GLY A 632 22.61 22.80 -9.75
C GLY A 632 23.42 22.09 -8.68
N LEU A 633 23.65 20.79 -8.81
CA LEU A 633 24.52 20.02 -7.90
C LEU A 633 25.93 20.61 -7.84
N CYS A 634 26.53 20.89 -9.01
CA CYS A 634 27.87 21.48 -9.07
C CYS A 634 27.91 22.85 -8.38
N ARG A 635 26.90 23.70 -8.55
CA ARG A 635 26.81 25.00 -7.85
C ARG A 635 26.69 24.84 -6.35
N ALA A 636 25.79 23.96 -5.88
CA ALA A 636 25.61 23.72 -4.45
C ALA A 636 26.90 23.20 -3.78
N MET A 637 27.66 22.37 -4.49
CA MET A 637 28.94 21.84 -4.01
C MET A 637 30.13 22.81 -4.18
N GLY A 638 29.99 23.92 -4.94
CA GLY A 638 31.08 24.81 -5.30
C GLY A 638 32.09 24.20 -6.28
N ARG A 639 31.67 23.21 -7.11
CA ARG A 639 32.51 22.44 -8.02
C ARG A 639 32.38 22.94 -9.47
N ALA A 640 32.86 24.16 -9.73
CA ALA A 640 32.88 24.74 -11.06
C ALA A 640 33.72 23.92 -12.07
N ASP A 641 34.73 23.19 -11.59
CA ASP A 641 35.55 22.26 -12.38
C ASP A 641 34.69 21.11 -12.98
N LEU A 642 33.78 20.52 -12.20
CA LEU A 642 32.88 19.48 -12.69
C LEU A 642 31.81 20.04 -13.64
N ALA A 643 31.30 21.25 -13.37
CA ALA A 643 30.34 21.90 -14.24
C ALA A 643 30.91 22.26 -15.62
N ALA A 644 32.21 22.57 -15.67
CA ALA A 644 32.90 22.96 -16.90
C ALA A 644 33.40 21.75 -17.72
N ASP A 645 33.36 20.54 -17.20
CA ASP A 645 33.82 19.34 -17.91
C ASP A 645 32.78 18.89 -18.96
N PRO A 646 33.04 19.04 -20.27
CA PRO A 646 32.07 18.65 -21.28
C PRO A 646 31.77 17.16 -21.31
N ALA A 647 32.63 16.30 -20.75
CA ALA A 647 32.39 14.88 -20.65
C ALA A 647 31.28 14.55 -19.61
N LEU A 648 30.96 15.46 -18.70
CA LEU A 648 29.96 15.29 -17.65
C LEU A 648 28.60 15.91 -17.97
N THR A 649 28.45 16.59 -19.10
CA THR A 649 27.17 17.20 -19.52
C THR A 649 26.08 16.12 -19.67
N ALA A 650 26.38 15.06 -20.41
CA ALA A 650 25.44 13.96 -20.60
C ALA A 650 25.49 12.93 -19.47
N ALA A 651 24.34 12.29 -19.17
CA ALA A 651 24.23 11.23 -18.17
C ALA A 651 25.19 10.05 -18.41
N ALA A 652 25.44 9.69 -19.68
CA ALA A 652 26.39 8.63 -20.04
C ALA A 652 27.83 8.94 -19.59
N GLY A 653 28.29 10.17 -19.75
CA GLY A 653 29.60 10.60 -19.26
C GLY A 653 29.68 10.61 -17.73
N ARG A 654 28.62 11.06 -17.05
CA ARG A 654 28.51 10.96 -15.60
C ARG A 654 28.51 9.50 -15.12
N ARG A 655 27.84 8.60 -15.85
CA ARG A 655 27.84 7.16 -15.57
C ARG A 655 29.25 6.56 -15.63
N ALA A 656 30.04 6.95 -16.61
CA ALA A 656 31.43 6.49 -16.74
C ALA A 656 32.32 6.90 -15.57
N ARG A 657 31.96 7.96 -14.84
CA ARG A 657 32.71 8.48 -13.68
C ARG A 657 31.89 8.42 -12.39
N GLU A 658 30.83 7.64 -12.33
CA GLU A 658 29.82 7.64 -11.25
C GLU A 658 30.45 7.45 -9.88
N VAL A 659 31.38 6.51 -9.70
CA VAL A 659 32.06 6.26 -8.42
C VAL A 659 32.82 7.50 -7.93
N ALA A 660 33.49 8.23 -8.82
CA ALA A 660 34.23 9.44 -8.45
C ALA A 660 33.25 10.59 -8.09
N LEU A 661 32.13 10.69 -8.80
CA LEU A 661 31.10 11.67 -8.51
C LEU A 661 30.37 11.39 -7.19
N GLU A 662 30.06 10.12 -6.92
CA GLU A 662 29.49 9.67 -5.64
C GLU A 662 30.44 9.99 -4.47
N ALA A 663 31.75 9.75 -4.63
CA ALA A 663 32.74 10.11 -3.63
C ALA A 663 32.78 11.63 -3.38
N ALA A 664 32.74 12.46 -4.43
CA ALA A 664 32.73 13.92 -4.30
C ALA A 664 31.47 14.42 -3.58
N ILE A 665 30.30 13.81 -3.83
CA ILE A 665 29.06 14.15 -3.13
C ILE A 665 29.16 13.71 -1.67
N ALA A 666 29.63 12.50 -1.39
CA ALA A 666 29.83 11.99 -0.04
C ALA A 666 30.78 12.87 0.78
N ASP A 667 31.87 13.35 0.20
CA ASP A 667 32.79 14.27 0.86
C ASP A 667 32.15 15.62 1.16
N TRP A 668 31.28 16.12 0.26
CA TRP A 668 30.55 17.35 0.49
C TRP A 668 29.45 17.20 1.55
N THR A 669 28.75 16.07 1.61
CA THR A 669 27.64 15.86 2.55
C THR A 669 28.11 15.47 3.96
N ARG A 670 29.21 14.70 4.09
CA ARG A 670 29.67 14.08 5.37
C ARG A 670 29.87 15.08 6.50
N GLY A 671 30.30 16.29 6.20
CA GLY A 671 30.50 17.35 7.20
C GLY A 671 29.29 18.26 7.45
N ARG A 672 28.15 17.97 6.81
CA ARG A 672 26.94 18.81 6.81
C ARG A 672 25.78 18.12 7.49
N ASP A 673 24.97 18.90 8.19
CA ASP A 673 23.65 18.46 8.63
C ASP A 673 22.79 18.10 7.42
N ALA A 674 22.01 17.02 7.50
CA ALA A 674 21.25 16.48 6.38
C ALA A 674 20.15 17.45 5.88
N GLU A 675 19.50 18.19 6.80
CA GLU A 675 18.47 19.17 6.46
C GLU A 675 19.10 20.38 5.74
N LEU A 676 20.26 20.84 6.20
CA LEU A 676 20.98 21.95 5.56
C LEU A 676 21.51 21.55 4.18
N ALA A 677 22.01 20.31 4.05
CA ALA A 677 22.47 19.78 2.75
C ALA A 677 21.29 19.64 1.77
N MET A 678 20.16 19.10 2.23
CA MET A 678 18.93 19.03 1.44
C MET A 678 18.48 20.42 0.98
N ALA A 679 18.39 21.39 1.89
CA ALA A 679 17.95 22.75 1.57
C ALA A 679 18.87 23.41 0.52
N ALA A 680 20.19 23.24 0.62
CA ALA A 680 21.14 23.74 -0.36
C ALA A 680 20.95 23.15 -1.76
N LEU A 681 20.71 21.84 -1.86
CA LEU A 681 20.45 21.15 -3.12
C LEU A 681 19.10 21.53 -3.70
N GLN A 682 18.05 21.60 -2.89
CA GLN A 682 16.71 22.00 -3.32
C GLN A 682 16.66 23.45 -3.81
N ALA A 683 17.42 24.36 -3.20
CA ALA A 683 17.54 25.74 -3.67
C ALA A 683 18.12 25.85 -5.09
N GLU A 684 18.90 24.87 -5.51
CA GLU A 684 19.50 24.76 -6.84
C GLU A 684 18.71 23.84 -7.79
N GLY A 685 17.50 23.41 -7.39
CA GLY A 685 16.62 22.56 -8.20
C GLY A 685 17.03 21.08 -8.28
N VAL A 686 17.89 20.62 -7.37
CA VAL A 686 18.32 19.22 -7.32
C VAL A 686 17.38 18.43 -6.40
N ALA A 687 16.83 17.34 -6.89
CA ALA A 687 15.99 16.45 -6.09
C ALA A 687 16.83 15.80 -4.97
N ALA A 688 16.56 16.21 -3.74
CA ALA A 688 17.20 15.69 -2.54
C ALA A 688 16.18 15.51 -1.42
N GLY A 689 16.38 14.47 -0.60
CA GLY A 689 15.50 14.19 0.54
C GLY A 689 16.27 13.53 1.69
N VAL A 690 16.12 14.07 2.90
CA VAL A 690 16.67 13.43 4.11
C VAL A 690 16.05 12.05 4.28
N VAL A 691 16.87 11.04 4.53
CA VAL A 691 16.38 9.69 4.86
C VAL A 691 15.92 9.70 6.30
N ARG A 692 14.61 9.93 6.49
CA ARG A 692 14.02 10.06 7.81
C ARG A 692 13.74 8.69 8.43
N TRP A 693 13.97 8.61 9.72
CA TRP A 693 13.37 7.56 10.52
C TRP A 693 11.87 7.81 10.70
N PRO A 694 11.04 6.77 10.73
CA PRO A 694 9.58 6.95 10.85
C PRO A 694 9.15 7.78 12.06
N THR A 695 9.81 7.64 13.21
CA THR A 695 9.52 8.43 14.44
C THR A 695 9.81 9.91 14.28
N ARG A 696 10.72 10.30 13.39
CA ARG A 696 11.04 11.71 13.13
C ARG A 696 10.00 12.43 12.26
N LEU A 697 9.06 11.71 11.68
CA LEU A 697 7.96 12.30 10.91
C LEU A 697 7.07 13.22 11.75
N TYR A 698 6.98 13.00 13.06
CA TYR A 698 6.26 13.91 13.96
C TYR A 698 6.90 15.29 14.09
N GLU A 699 8.18 15.41 13.78
CA GLU A 699 8.96 16.65 13.84
C GLU A 699 9.08 17.33 12.47
N ASP A 700 8.67 16.67 11.40
CA ASP A 700 8.79 17.18 10.04
C ASP A 700 8.03 18.49 9.85
N ALA A 701 8.74 19.54 9.41
CA ALA A 701 8.22 20.89 9.30
C ALA A 701 7.09 20.97 8.23
N HIS A 702 7.19 20.19 7.17
CA HIS A 702 6.20 20.18 6.10
C HIS A 702 4.89 19.53 6.56
N LEU A 703 4.97 18.35 7.20
CA LEU A 703 3.81 17.66 7.74
C LEU A 703 3.10 18.49 8.83
N ARG A 704 3.87 19.19 9.67
CA ARG A 704 3.32 20.12 10.67
C ARG A 704 2.61 21.32 10.01
N ALA A 705 3.24 21.97 9.06
CA ALA A 705 2.66 23.12 8.36
C ALA A 705 1.37 22.75 7.62
N ARG A 706 1.23 21.52 7.18
CA ARG A 706 0.06 20.99 6.51
C ARG A 706 -1.00 20.41 7.44
N GLY A 707 -0.75 20.40 8.77
CA GLY A 707 -1.66 19.84 9.75
C GLY A 707 -1.89 18.34 9.60
N PHE A 708 -0.88 17.61 9.08
CA PHE A 708 -1.01 16.17 8.81
C PHE A 708 -1.25 15.35 10.08
N TRP A 709 -0.65 15.76 11.19
CA TRP A 709 -0.81 15.13 12.50
C TRP A 709 -1.95 15.79 13.27
N GLN A 710 -2.94 15.01 13.68
CA GLN A 710 -4.10 15.45 14.46
C GLN A 710 -4.06 14.83 15.85
N GLU A 711 -4.35 15.61 16.88
CA GLU A 711 -4.38 15.12 18.26
C GLU A 711 -5.74 14.52 18.58
N THR A 712 -5.73 13.37 19.26
CA THR A 712 -6.91 12.70 19.79
C THR A 712 -6.62 12.24 21.21
N ASP A 713 -7.68 12.10 22.01
CA ASP A 713 -7.60 11.55 23.38
C ASP A 713 -8.43 10.26 23.43
N ARG A 714 -7.79 9.18 23.89
CA ARG A 714 -8.43 7.86 23.96
C ARG A 714 -8.34 7.30 25.38
N ALA A 715 -9.42 6.74 25.86
CA ALA A 715 -9.44 6.02 27.13
C ALA A 715 -8.30 4.98 27.18
N TRP A 716 -7.63 4.87 28.33
CA TRP A 716 -6.49 3.99 28.62
C TRP A 716 -5.15 4.38 27.97
N LEU A 717 -5.16 5.10 26.84
CA LEU A 717 -3.94 5.55 26.16
C LEU A 717 -3.63 7.01 26.46
N GLY A 718 -4.64 7.87 26.57
CA GLY A 718 -4.49 9.31 26.72
C GLY A 718 -4.27 10.03 25.37
N PRO A 719 -3.82 11.31 25.45
CA PRO A 719 -3.56 12.12 24.27
C PRO A 719 -2.46 11.53 23.38
N HIS A 720 -2.74 11.44 22.08
CA HIS A 720 -1.79 10.95 21.10
C HIS A 720 -2.09 11.53 19.72
N ARG A 721 -1.08 11.50 18.81
CA ARG A 721 -1.21 12.00 17.46
C ARG A 721 -1.64 10.91 16.49
N GLN A 722 -2.53 11.28 15.59
CA GLN A 722 -3.03 10.45 14.50
C GLN A 722 -2.61 11.05 13.15
N PRO A 723 -2.20 10.25 12.17
CA PRO A 723 -1.96 10.75 10.81
C PRO A 723 -3.30 11.10 10.14
N SER A 724 -3.28 12.06 9.22
CA SER A 724 -4.44 12.40 8.39
C SER A 724 -4.57 11.47 7.18
N ALA A 725 -5.68 11.55 6.46
CA ALA A 725 -5.76 11.02 5.11
C ALA A 725 -4.76 11.76 4.19
N PRO A 726 -4.17 11.06 3.18
CA PRO A 726 -3.16 11.66 2.28
C PRO A 726 -3.77 12.58 1.21
N PHE A 727 -4.98 12.98 1.36
CA PHE A 727 -5.73 13.87 0.47
C PHE A 727 -6.70 14.73 1.28
N ARG A 728 -7.05 15.87 0.71
CA ARG A 728 -7.94 16.87 1.31
C ARG A 728 -8.69 17.65 0.25
N ASP A 729 -9.64 18.48 0.65
CA ASP A 729 -10.17 19.52 -0.23
C ASP A 729 -9.06 20.54 -0.51
N ALA A 730 -8.92 20.96 -1.77
CA ALA A 730 -7.82 21.86 -2.17
C ALA A 730 -7.94 23.20 -1.43
N GLY A 731 -6.84 23.62 -0.79
CA GLY A 731 -6.80 24.81 0.07
C GLY A 731 -7.47 24.62 1.42
N GLY A 732 -7.99 23.42 1.73
CA GLY A 732 -8.64 23.09 3.00
C GLY A 732 -7.72 22.40 4.02
N ALA A 733 -8.23 22.26 5.23
CA ALA A 733 -7.61 21.42 6.25
C ALA A 733 -7.75 19.91 5.89
N PRO A 734 -6.92 19.03 6.47
CA PRO A 734 -7.13 17.60 6.38
C PRO A 734 -8.51 17.19 6.87
N PHE A 735 -9.06 16.09 6.35
CA PHE A 735 -10.29 15.51 6.89
C PHE A 735 -10.10 15.18 8.38
N ALA A 736 -11.04 15.62 9.21
CA ALA A 736 -10.90 15.56 10.65
C ALA A 736 -10.97 14.11 11.19
N VAL A 737 -10.10 13.82 12.15
CA VAL A 737 -10.28 12.68 13.04
C VAL A 737 -11.38 13.06 14.04
N ARG A 738 -12.61 12.58 13.81
CA ARG A 738 -13.83 12.97 14.56
C ARG A 738 -13.99 12.23 15.88
N ARG A 739 -13.41 11.03 15.97
CA ARG A 739 -13.34 10.23 17.19
C ARG A 739 -12.09 9.35 17.21
N PRO A 740 -11.53 9.07 18.39
CA PRO A 740 -10.47 8.08 18.52
C PRO A 740 -10.97 6.67 18.15
N ALA A 741 -10.06 5.73 18.03
CA ALA A 741 -10.42 4.32 17.88
C ALA A 741 -11.23 3.84 19.08
N PRO A 742 -12.26 3.00 18.89
CA PRO A 742 -13.10 2.55 19.97
C PRO A 742 -12.34 1.64 20.95
N THR A 743 -12.74 1.68 22.23
CA THR A 743 -12.41 0.60 23.15
C THR A 743 -13.21 -0.65 22.79
N LEU A 744 -12.84 -1.80 23.33
CA LEU A 744 -13.50 -3.07 23.00
C LEU A 744 -14.98 -3.03 23.39
N GLY A 745 -15.88 -3.16 22.42
CA GLY A 745 -17.32 -3.16 22.62
C GLY A 745 -17.92 -1.82 23.08
N GLU A 746 -17.21 -0.71 22.94
CA GLU A 746 -17.64 0.63 23.37
C GLU A 746 -19.03 1.00 22.89
N ASP A 747 -19.37 0.64 21.67
CA ASP A 747 -20.62 1.02 21.02
C ASP A 747 -21.68 -0.09 21.04
N ASN A 748 -21.50 -1.17 21.83
CA ASN A 748 -22.47 -2.27 21.90
C ASN A 748 -23.92 -1.78 22.17
N ALA A 749 -24.12 -0.93 23.18
CA ALA A 749 -25.45 -0.41 23.51
C ALA A 749 -26.02 0.48 22.41
N ALA A 750 -25.20 1.36 21.85
CA ALA A 750 -25.64 2.28 20.80
C ALA A 750 -25.99 1.54 19.48
N VAL A 751 -25.17 0.56 19.08
CA VAL A 751 -25.40 -0.19 17.85
C VAL A 751 -26.43 -1.30 18.04
N LEU A 752 -26.26 -2.17 19.02
CA LEU A 752 -27.18 -3.30 19.19
C LEU A 752 -28.53 -2.85 19.78
N GLY A 753 -28.52 -1.94 20.75
CA GLY A 753 -29.76 -1.35 21.31
C GLY A 753 -30.40 -0.33 20.37
N GLY A 754 -29.60 0.64 19.87
CA GLY A 754 -30.15 1.74 19.07
C GLY A 754 -30.47 1.32 17.62
N LEU A 755 -29.53 0.65 16.90
CA LEU A 755 -29.73 0.28 15.50
C LEU A 755 -30.57 -1.01 15.35
N LEU A 756 -30.29 -2.06 16.15
CA LEU A 756 -31.01 -3.32 16.07
C LEU A 756 -32.26 -3.39 16.99
N GLY A 757 -32.44 -2.43 17.89
CA GLY A 757 -33.59 -2.36 18.78
C GLY A 757 -33.61 -3.41 19.91
N LEU A 758 -32.41 -3.93 20.32
CA LEU A 758 -32.36 -4.88 21.43
C LEU A 758 -32.71 -4.18 22.76
N ALA A 759 -33.57 -4.82 23.55
CA ALA A 759 -33.92 -4.31 24.88
C ALA A 759 -32.72 -4.41 25.84
N PRO A 760 -32.60 -3.53 26.86
CA PRO A 760 -31.53 -3.59 27.85
C PRO A 760 -31.38 -4.96 28.52
N ALA A 761 -32.50 -5.64 28.79
CA ALA A 761 -32.52 -7.00 29.37
C ALA A 761 -31.89 -8.04 28.42
N GLU A 762 -32.07 -7.88 27.12
CA GLU A 762 -31.48 -8.75 26.12
C GLU A 762 -29.97 -8.52 25.97
N LEU A 763 -29.52 -7.25 25.98
CA LEU A 763 -28.13 -6.89 26.04
C LEU A 763 -27.44 -7.51 27.26
N ALA A 764 -28.00 -7.36 28.44
CA ALA A 764 -27.48 -7.94 29.68
C ALA A 764 -27.40 -9.48 29.62
N ARG A 765 -28.38 -10.14 28.99
CA ARG A 765 -28.34 -11.60 28.75
C ARG A 765 -27.23 -12.01 27.83
N LEU A 766 -27.04 -11.29 26.75
CA LEU A 766 -25.95 -11.55 25.77
C LEU A 766 -24.58 -11.31 26.39
N GLU A 767 -24.44 -10.30 27.26
CA GLU A 767 -23.22 -10.06 28.05
C GLU A 767 -22.92 -11.20 29.01
N ALA A 768 -23.95 -11.63 29.79
CA ALA A 768 -23.80 -12.77 30.68
C ALA A 768 -23.42 -14.07 29.93
N ALA A 769 -23.90 -14.23 28.70
CA ALA A 769 -23.53 -15.35 27.82
C ALA A 769 -22.18 -15.17 27.13
N ARG A 770 -21.51 -14.02 27.30
CA ARG A 770 -20.26 -13.65 26.63
C ARG A 770 -20.34 -13.66 25.10
N VAL A 771 -21.53 -13.43 24.55
CA VAL A 771 -21.74 -13.20 23.12
C VAL A 771 -21.28 -11.80 22.75
N ILE A 772 -21.53 -10.84 23.64
CA ILE A 772 -21.06 -9.45 23.59
C ILE A 772 -20.34 -9.09 24.90
N GLY A 773 -19.71 -7.94 24.96
CA GLY A 773 -19.14 -7.38 26.19
C GLY A 773 -18.05 -6.35 25.89
N THR A 774 -17.35 -5.90 26.94
CA THR A 774 -16.36 -4.81 26.87
C THR A 774 -14.98 -5.20 27.40
N GLU A 775 -14.79 -6.46 27.76
CA GLU A 775 -13.53 -6.96 28.31
C GLU A 775 -13.05 -8.20 27.54
N ALA A 776 -11.80 -8.16 27.12
CA ALA A 776 -11.17 -9.30 26.46
C ALA A 776 -11.01 -10.47 27.43
N ILE A 777 -11.32 -11.68 26.97
CA ILE A 777 -11.20 -12.89 27.77
C ILE A 777 -9.74 -13.38 27.78
N PRO A 778 -9.10 -13.53 28.96
CA PRO A 778 -7.75 -14.08 29.07
C PRO A 778 -7.62 -15.45 28.38
N VAL A 779 -6.44 -15.70 27.80
CA VAL A 779 -6.19 -16.95 27.07
C VAL A 779 -6.43 -18.18 27.97
N SER A 780 -6.04 -18.08 29.24
CA SER A 780 -6.25 -19.13 30.27
C SER A 780 -7.73 -19.47 30.53
N GLN A 781 -8.65 -18.54 30.23
CA GLN A 781 -10.10 -18.70 30.45
C GLN A 781 -10.89 -19.01 29.18
N ARG A 782 -10.22 -19.07 28.02
CA ARG A 782 -10.90 -19.41 26.76
C ARG A 782 -11.22 -20.91 26.76
N LYS A 783 -12.47 -21.26 26.44
CA LYS A 783 -12.83 -22.66 26.22
C LYS A 783 -11.93 -23.22 25.14
N ALA A 784 -11.35 -24.39 25.37
CA ALA A 784 -10.64 -25.10 24.32
C ALA A 784 -11.59 -25.19 23.10
N ARG A 785 -11.18 -24.65 21.97
CA ARG A 785 -11.94 -24.84 20.73
C ARG A 785 -12.04 -26.33 20.53
N ALA A 786 -13.27 -26.86 20.50
CA ALA A 786 -13.47 -28.16 19.88
C ALA A 786 -12.81 -28.07 18.50
N ALA A 787 -11.85 -28.95 18.25
CA ALA A 787 -11.19 -29.04 16.95
C ALA A 787 -12.31 -29.22 15.92
N VAL A 788 -12.65 -28.14 15.21
CA VAL A 788 -13.49 -28.24 14.04
C VAL A 788 -12.57 -28.84 13.00
N GLY A 789 -12.72 -30.16 12.79
CA GLY A 789 -11.95 -30.98 11.89
C GLY A 789 -11.99 -30.50 10.43
#